data_75cea4824bdf9173dabd216c2e06b93d
#
_entry.id   75cea4824bdf9173dabd216c2e06b93d
#
_cell.length_a   1.000
_cell.length_b   1.000
_cell.length_c   1.000
_cell.angle_alpha   90.00
_cell.angle_beta   90.00
_cell.angle_gamma   90.00
#
_symmetry.space_group_name_H-M   'P 1'
#
loop_
_entity.id
_entity.type
_entity.pdbx_description
1 polymer ?
#
loop_
_entity_poly.entity_id
_entity_poly.type
_entity_poly.pdbx_seq_one_letter_code
_entity_poly.pdbx_strand_id
1 'polypeptide(L)'
;MILTNEKGVTLQALIITIVLLLILTSIGATAGTSALEYSKYSKLKTELQLLQTKVNELNENNDSGKGHGLNNAQEEILEKEEVKSIIYKGKEDKKDEVKKGFKFFSVSEIKSDFDLSGIERSYLINVDYRYVVSCEGFKYKNVTYYMIDQMDDGMYNVEYHNKNKNPDKSEQAYEVTTKVEGDECKVVVTITNYGGYVNNWQIKYKLNTEEEWHISNNLEFVVEKSGTYNIKVVHGDEIDLGQQNIDVDAVVDYKKQDGSWNGVSNSPKIMTGMIPVYFDDNNNTVELTENSKDEEWKKWFSYDNKKWANAITKNSEGQITGYWVWIPRYEYKISGMQIDVKFIRTSKKQVDKNYDHIHPAFEDGSEKGKNNHYMNGEWRDEIPGFWVAKFQAGFAGGNNDVTKVQSSTGKDFPVFLGRTYAYNMIKIGDAYELSRNLTDSNNIYGLDSNETDSHMSKNSEWGAVAYLTQSSYGLDGKIEIGYNNVCIMAIPWIFGITGYTQSENKWTNRCYKEPPYEDSVTNKDGNITSYAWYTEIGQKGSSTQNITGVYDLRGCSNEMQSAYITNGSQILTNNANQFANSNKNIDGYKTFSTEYATAYPYDEENDASDNNLKKYYSLKNDKYGYGDGILEFLILNGESLNCKFGENLAFPYSDFSFLGRGTSFGENKSMFYINYS
;
A
#
# COMPACT_ATOMS: atom_id res chain seq x y z
N MET A 1 12.46 -39.42 41.13
CA MET A 1 11.97 -38.59 40.03
C MET A 1 12.64 -37.23 40.19
N ILE A 2 13.76 -37.03 39.50
CA ILE A 2 14.59 -35.82 39.63
C ILE A 2 14.08 -34.85 38.56
N LEU A 3 13.48 -33.77 38.99
CA LEU A 3 13.11 -32.64 38.14
C LEU A 3 14.37 -31.84 37.83
N THR A 4 14.87 -31.97 36.64
CA THR A 4 15.91 -31.09 36.10
C THR A 4 15.32 -29.73 35.84
N ASN A 5 15.83 -28.74 36.52
CA ASN A 5 15.45 -27.33 36.39
C ASN A 5 16.14 -26.78 35.11
N GLU A 6 15.45 -26.83 34.01
CA GLU A 6 15.90 -26.15 32.77
C GLU A 6 15.74 -24.64 32.98
N LYS A 7 16.86 -23.94 33.17
CA LYS A 7 16.90 -22.48 33.15
C LYS A 7 16.60 -22.03 31.71
N GLY A 8 15.39 -21.56 31.48
CA GLY A 8 15.03 -20.93 30.22
C GLY A 8 15.97 -19.73 29.94
N VAL A 9 16.41 -19.62 28.69
CA VAL A 9 17.17 -18.44 28.22
C VAL A 9 16.28 -17.22 28.39
N THR A 10 16.72 -16.23 29.16
CA THR A 10 15.95 -15.01 29.37
C THR A 10 15.78 -14.27 28.03
N LEU A 11 14.66 -13.58 27.83
CA LEU A 11 14.39 -12.78 26.63
C LEU A 11 15.55 -11.82 26.33
N GLN A 12 16.21 -11.31 27.35
CA GLN A 12 17.41 -10.46 27.24
C GLN A 12 18.59 -11.21 26.63
N ALA A 13 18.87 -12.46 27.04
CA ALA A 13 19.94 -13.26 26.46
C ALA A 13 19.66 -13.61 24.99
N LEU A 14 18.41 -13.81 24.61
CA LEU A 14 18.01 -14.04 23.21
C LEU A 14 18.18 -12.78 22.37
N ILE A 15 17.81 -11.61 22.86
CA ILE A 15 17.99 -10.32 22.18
C ILE A 15 19.47 -10.03 21.98
N ILE A 16 20.30 -10.25 22.99
CA ILE A 16 21.76 -10.07 22.90
C ILE A 16 22.37 -11.00 21.84
N THR A 17 21.92 -12.26 21.80
CA THR A 17 22.42 -13.23 20.82
C THR A 17 22.00 -12.85 19.39
N ILE A 18 20.79 -12.35 19.20
CA ILE A 18 20.30 -11.89 17.88
C ILE A 18 21.06 -10.64 17.43
N VAL A 19 21.30 -9.67 18.33
CA VAL A 19 22.07 -8.46 18.02
C VAL A 19 23.52 -8.79 17.67
N LEU A 20 24.15 -9.72 18.39
CA LEU A 20 25.50 -10.21 18.07
C LEU A 20 25.55 -10.95 16.72
N LEU A 21 24.54 -11.77 16.40
CA LEU A 21 24.43 -12.45 15.10
C LEU A 21 24.20 -11.46 13.95
N LEU A 22 23.40 -10.42 14.14
CA LEU A 22 23.18 -9.37 13.14
C LEU A 22 24.45 -8.56 12.89
N ILE A 23 25.24 -8.28 13.92
CA ILE A 23 26.55 -7.61 13.80
C ILE A 23 27.55 -8.51 13.03
N LEU A 24 27.55 -9.82 13.29
CA LEU A 24 28.43 -10.78 12.61
C LEU A 24 28.06 -11.04 11.16
N THR A 25 26.77 -11.02 10.80
CA THR A 25 26.32 -11.25 9.42
C THR A 25 26.44 -10.03 8.52
N SER A 26 26.53 -8.82 9.06
CA SER A 26 26.74 -7.60 8.26
C SER A 26 28.22 -7.40 7.84
N ILE A 27 29.16 -8.25 8.30
CA ILE A 27 30.58 -8.20 7.94
C ILE A 27 30.89 -9.15 6.78
N GLY A 28 30.08 -9.17 5.75
CA GLY A 28 30.34 -9.82 4.46
C GLY A 28 31.18 -8.93 3.54
N ALA A 29 32.47 -9.21 3.49
CA ALA A 29 33.43 -8.91 2.41
C ALA A 29 33.18 -7.66 1.55
N THR A 30 33.65 -6.51 1.98
CA THR A 30 34.38 -5.48 1.21
C THR A 30 34.44 -4.18 2.00
N ALA A 31 35.36 -4.03 2.92
CA ALA A 31 35.91 -2.73 3.27
C ALA A 31 36.92 -2.89 4.44
N GLY A 32 38.11 -2.50 4.20
CA GLY A 32 39.21 -2.52 5.16
C GLY A 32 38.96 -1.82 6.50
N THR A 33 39.90 -1.27 7.11
CA THR A 33 39.99 -0.69 8.47
C THR A 33 38.72 -0.01 9.02
N SER A 34 37.89 0.59 8.18
CA SER A 34 36.66 1.28 8.57
C SER A 34 35.53 0.35 9.09
N ALA A 35 35.42 -0.88 8.59
CA ALA A 35 34.43 -1.85 9.08
C ALA A 35 34.81 -2.39 10.47
N LEU A 36 36.11 -2.58 10.72
CA LEU A 36 36.62 -3.00 12.03
C LEU A 36 36.42 -1.91 13.09
N GLU A 37 36.66 -0.66 12.73
CA GLU A 37 36.44 0.48 13.63
C GLU A 37 34.93 0.65 13.94
N TYR A 38 34.05 0.52 12.96
CA TYR A 38 32.61 0.54 13.17
C TYR A 38 32.16 -0.61 14.08
N SER A 39 32.71 -1.80 13.89
CA SER A 39 32.37 -2.96 14.74
C SER A 39 32.77 -2.72 16.21
N LYS A 40 33.93 -2.14 16.46
CA LYS A 40 34.41 -1.79 17.82
C LYS A 40 33.56 -0.66 18.43
N TYR A 41 33.17 0.34 17.64
CA TYR A 41 32.24 1.40 18.06
C TYR A 41 30.89 0.84 18.44
N SER A 42 30.30 -0.01 17.59
CA SER A 42 29.02 -0.69 17.84
C SER A 42 29.07 -1.57 19.08
N LYS A 43 30.20 -2.22 19.33
CA LYS A 43 30.41 -3.01 20.55
C LYS A 43 30.40 -2.13 21.81
N LEU A 44 31.10 -1.01 21.81
CA LEU A 44 31.06 -0.06 22.94
C LEU A 44 29.62 0.46 23.16
N LYS A 45 28.90 0.80 22.08
CA LYS A 45 27.50 1.23 22.16
C LYS A 45 26.62 0.18 22.84
N THR A 46 26.76 -1.08 22.45
CA THR A 46 26.02 -2.20 23.06
C THR A 46 26.36 -2.38 24.55
N GLU A 47 27.65 -2.32 24.92
CA GLU A 47 28.08 -2.42 26.33
C GLU A 47 27.46 -1.29 27.16
N LEU A 48 27.50 -0.04 26.66
CA LEU A 48 26.92 1.12 27.35
C LEU A 48 25.38 1.00 27.49
N GLN A 49 24.68 0.54 26.46
CA GLN A 49 23.22 0.33 26.53
C GLN A 49 22.83 -0.71 27.56
N LEU A 50 23.54 -1.83 27.62
CA LEU A 50 23.30 -2.88 28.62
C LEU A 50 23.51 -2.38 30.06
N LEU A 51 24.63 -1.68 30.26
CA LEU A 51 24.95 -1.11 31.57
C LEU A 51 23.95 -0.02 31.96
N GLN A 52 23.55 0.84 31.03
CA GLN A 52 22.58 1.90 31.29
C GLN A 52 21.22 1.33 31.72
N THR A 53 20.76 0.26 31.03
CA THR A 53 19.54 -0.44 31.40
C THR A 53 19.64 -0.98 32.83
N LYS A 54 20.76 -1.59 33.18
CA LYS A 54 20.98 -2.16 34.51
C LYS A 54 21.08 -1.10 35.61
N VAL A 55 21.74 0.00 35.32
CA VAL A 55 21.85 1.15 36.24
C VAL A 55 20.49 1.79 36.50
N ASN A 56 19.64 1.89 35.50
CA ASN A 56 18.26 2.36 35.66
C ASN A 56 17.46 1.43 36.58
N GLU A 57 17.60 0.12 36.42
CA GLU A 57 16.97 -0.91 37.27
C GLU A 57 17.48 -0.81 38.73
N LEU A 58 18.78 -0.65 38.94
CA LEU A 58 19.35 -0.48 40.28
C LEU A 58 18.86 0.81 40.95
N ASN A 59 18.80 1.91 40.22
CA ASN A 59 18.29 3.18 40.75
C ASN A 59 16.82 3.05 41.19
N GLU A 60 15.99 2.37 40.41
CA GLU A 60 14.58 2.11 40.78
C GLU A 60 14.43 1.25 42.03
N ASN A 61 15.40 0.35 42.28
CA ASN A 61 15.42 -0.51 43.47
C ASN A 61 16.18 0.11 44.66
N ASN A 62 16.67 1.34 44.58
CA ASN A 62 17.51 2.02 45.57
C ASN A 62 18.79 1.22 45.92
N ASP A 63 19.37 0.50 44.97
CA ASP A 63 20.60 -0.26 45.12
C ASP A 63 21.74 0.46 44.43
N SER A 64 22.75 0.91 45.16
CA SER A 64 23.92 1.63 44.60
C SER A 64 25.03 0.73 44.08
N GLY A 65 24.84 -0.59 44.14
CA GLY A 65 25.89 -1.55 43.76
C GLY A 65 27.11 -1.53 44.67
N LYS A 66 28.03 -2.46 44.47
CA LYS A 66 29.24 -2.60 45.34
C LYS A 66 30.42 -1.75 44.93
N GLY A 67 30.70 -1.53 43.72
CA GLY A 67 31.83 -0.75 43.12
C GLY A 67 32.81 -0.09 44.08
N HIS A 68 33.97 0.32 43.58
CA HIS A 68 35.07 0.93 44.37
C HIS A 68 35.11 2.45 44.24
N GLY A 69 35.69 3.12 45.22
CA GLY A 69 35.99 4.54 45.12
C GLY A 69 36.99 4.86 43.99
N LEU A 70 36.92 6.05 43.45
CA LEU A 70 37.72 6.48 42.30
C LEU A 70 39.14 6.81 42.73
N ASN A 71 40.11 6.50 41.87
CA ASN A 71 41.49 7.02 41.95
C ASN A 71 41.63 8.27 41.06
N ASN A 72 42.78 8.97 41.16
CA ASN A 72 43.02 10.21 40.44
C ASN A 72 42.85 10.08 38.93
N ALA A 73 43.32 8.95 38.33
CA ALA A 73 43.23 8.74 36.89
C ALA A 73 41.75 8.53 36.43
N GLN A 74 40.92 7.92 37.29
CA GLN A 74 39.48 7.72 37.04
C GLN A 74 38.72 9.03 37.23
N GLU A 75 39.10 9.86 38.19
CA GLU A 75 38.53 11.20 38.37
C GLU A 75 38.86 12.12 37.18
N GLU A 76 40.04 12.03 36.59
CA GLU A 76 40.39 12.76 35.37
C GLU A 76 39.51 12.42 34.18
N ILE A 77 38.92 11.22 34.12
CA ILE A 77 37.94 10.86 33.07
C ILE A 77 36.68 11.70 33.18
N LEU A 78 36.20 11.92 34.41
CA LEU A 78 35.03 12.74 34.66
C LEU A 78 35.21 14.23 34.35
N GLU A 79 36.48 14.69 34.30
CA GLU A 79 36.83 16.07 33.96
C GLU A 79 37.12 16.29 32.48
N LYS A 80 37.06 15.22 31.66
CA LYS A 80 37.16 15.38 30.20
C LYS A 80 35.98 16.17 29.69
N GLU A 81 36.19 17.07 28.72
CA GLU A 81 35.11 17.90 28.18
C GLU A 81 33.90 17.10 27.65
N GLU A 82 34.22 15.96 27.01
CA GLU A 82 33.23 15.05 26.45
C GLU A 82 32.32 14.41 27.52
N VAL A 83 32.81 14.29 28.73
CA VAL A 83 32.08 13.66 29.86
C VAL A 83 31.45 14.73 30.75
N LYS A 84 32.25 15.71 31.22
CA LYS A 84 31.75 16.70 32.19
C LYS A 84 30.60 17.55 31.66
N SER A 85 30.59 17.80 30.36
CA SER A 85 29.51 18.56 29.71
C SER A 85 28.15 17.83 29.77
N ILE A 86 28.18 16.51 29.97
CA ILE A 86 26.97 15.67 30.12
C ILE A 86 26.62 15.52 31.60
N ILE A 87 27.57 15.05 32.41
CA ILE A 87 27.28 14.68 33.81
C ILE A 87 26.99 15.88 34.72
N TYR A 88 27.48 17.08 34.39
CA TYR A 88 27.28 18.31 35.18
C TYR A 88 26.24 19.26 34.56
N LYS A 89 25.67 18.93 33.44
CA LYS A 89 24.65 19.77 32.76
C LYS A 89 23.46 20.02 33.71
N GLY A 90 23.17 21.31 33.98
CA GLY A 90 22.08 21.73 34.89
C GLY A 90 22.31 21.33 36.37
N LYS A 91 23.54 21.00 36.74
CA LYS A 91 23.98 20.58 38.10
C LYS A 91 25.28 21.29 38.54
N GLU A 92 25.44 22.51 38.08
CA GLU A 92 26.66 23.29 38.30
C GLU A 92 26.96 23.52 39.81
N ASP A 93 25.92 23.62 40.62
CA ASP A 93 25.91 23.77 42.07
C ASP A 93 26.09 22.44 42.82
N LYS A 94 25.97 21.30 42.15
CA LYS A 94 26.04 19.95 42.74
C LYS A 94 27.19 19.09 42.21
N LYS A 95 28.18 19.70 41.55
CA LYS A 95 29.29 18.95 40.92
C LYS A 95 29.98 17.97 41.85
N ASP A 96 30.27 18.39 43.09
CA ASP A 96 30.92 17.54 44.08
C ASP A 96 30.05 16.36 44.50
N GLU A 97 28.73 16.54 44.59
CA GLU A 97 27.77 15.49 44.91
C GLU A 97 27.70 14.46 43.77
N VAL A 98 27.52 14.94 42.53
CA VAL A 98 27.53 14.09 41.35
C VAL A 98 28.84 13.29 41.23
N LYS A 99 29.98 13.95 41.42
CA LYS A 99 31.29 13.31 41.37
C LYS A 99 31.44 12.23 42.43
N LYS A 100 31.06 12.51 43.66
CA LYS A 100 31.16 11.55 44.80
C LYS A 100 30.25 10.33 44.63
N GLY A 101 29.17 10.43 43.86
CA GLY A 101 28.28 9.32 43.56
C GLY A 101 28.84 8.28 42.57
N PHE A 102 29.93 8.61 41.87
CA PHE A 102 30.53 7.65 40.95
C PHE A 102 31.36 6.60 41.69
N LYS A 103 31.26 5.36 41.20
CA LYS A 103 32.06 4.21 41.63
C LYS A 103 32.72 3.57 40.41
N PHE A 104 33.90 3.00 40.60
CA PHE A 104 34.58 2.20 39.59
C PHE A 104 34.13 0.75 39.66
N PHE A 105 33.91 0.17 38.50
CA PHE A 105 33.60 -1.25 38.30
C PHE A 105 34.56 -1.85 37.27
N SER A 106 35.29 -2.87 37.68
CA SER A 106 36.08 -3.69 36.76
C SER A 106 35.18 -4.64 35.94
N VAL A 107 35.73 -5.21 34.88
CA VAL A 107 35.03 -6.21 34.05
C VAL A 107 34.47 -7.38 34.87
N SER A 108 35.29 -7.85 35.87
CA SER A 108 34.89 -8.97 36.72
C SER A 108 33.74 -8.61 37.66
N GLU A 109 33.73 -7.38 38.18
CA GLU A 109 32.68 -6.89 39.07
C GLU A 109 31.37 -6.63 38.32
N ILE A 110 31.44 -6.11 37.10
CA ILE A 110 30.26 -5.98 36.24
C ILE A 110 29.62 -7.35 36.00
N LYS A 111 30.42 -8.36 35.74
CA LYS A 111 29.94 -9.72 35.58
C LYS A 111 29.30 -10.31 36.83
N SER A 112 29.94 -10.09 38.01
CA SER A 112 29.47 -10.64 39.27
C SER A 112 28.31 -9.86 39.88
N ASP A 113 28.37 -8.53 39.85
CA ASP A 113 27.42 -7.67 40.58
C ASP A 113 26.19 -7.31 39.75
N PHE A 114 26.35 -7.23 38.40
CA PHE A 114 25.26 -6.89 37.50
C PHE A 114 24.73 -8.08 36.70
N ASP A 115 25.34 -9.26 36.83
CA ASP A 115 25.03 -10.47 36.05
C ASP A 115 25.08 -10.22 34.53
N LEU A 116 26.02 -9.37 34.08
CA LEU A 116 26.22 -9.03 32.69
C LEU A 116 27.46 -9.74 32.13
N SER A 117 27.29 -10.49 31.04
CA SER A 117 28.35 -11.12 30.29
C SER A 117 28.59 -10.38 28.96
N GLY A 118 29.80 -10.48 28.41
CA GLY A 118 30.17 -9.84 27.14
C GLY A 118 30.64 -8.41 27.25
N ILE A 119 30.76 -7.87 28.46
CA ILE A 119 31.42 -6.58 28.75
C ILE A 119 32.90 -6.80 28.78
N GLU A 120 33.67 -5.98 28.07
CA GLU A 120 35.12 -6.10 27.95
C GLU A 120 35.91 -4.91 28.53
N ARG A 121 35.19 -3.86 28.98
CA ARG A 121 35.76 -2.62 29.51
C ARG A 121 35.36 -2.39 30.94
N SER A 122 36.15 -1.57 31.63
CA SER A 122 35.79 -1.06 32.97
C SER A 122 35.03 0.25 32.84
N TYR A 123 34.16 0.51 33.83
CA TYR A 123 33.23 1.64 33.79
C TYR A 123 33.21 2.39 35.14
N LEU A 124 32.96 3.70 35.05
CA LEU A 124 32.54 4.54 36.17
C LEU A 124 31.03 4.66 36.14
N ILE A 125 30.39 4.30 37.24
CA ILE A 125 28.93 4.26 37.31
C ILE A 125 28.42 5.08 38.49
N ASN A 126 27.51 5.97 38.23
CA ASN A 126 26.76 6.69 39.25
C ASN A 126 25.27 6.27 39.14
N VAL A 127 24.86 5.43 40.08
CA VAL A 127 23.47 4.90 40.07
C VAL A 127 22.44 5.98 40.40
N ASP A 128 22.75 6.87 41.35
CA ASP A 128 21.81 7.92 41.79
C ASP A 128 21.46 8.90 40.67
N TYR A 129 22.44 9.22 39.82
CA TYR A 129 22.24 10.11 38.66
C TYR A 129 22.14 9.38 37.34
N ARG A 130 22.13 8.03 37.37
CA ARG A 130 21.97 7.13 36.19
C ARG A 130 23.03 7.36 35.10
N TYR A 131 24.30 7.60 35.49
CA TYR A 131 25.39 7.78 34.55
C TYR A 131 26.27 6.54 34.44
N VAL A 132 26.66 6.21 33.21
CA VAL A 132 27.64 5.16 32.87
C VAL A 132 28.69 5.76 31.96
N VAL A 133 29.98 5.74 32.42
CA VAL A 133 31.10 6.31 31.71
C VAL A 133 32.16 5.23 31.49
N SER A 134 32.57 5.00 30.24
CA SER A 134 33.68 4.07 29.91
C SER A 134 35.02 4.63 30.39
N CYS A 135 35.82 3.83 31.09
CA CYS A 135 37.14 4.25 31.52
C CYS A 135 38.12 4.50 30.37
N GLU A 136 37.98 3.78 29.27
CA GLU A 136 38.93 3.85 28.15
C GLU A 136 38.47 4.78 27.02
N GLY A 137 37.14 4.95 26.88
CA GLY A 137 36.55 5.60 25.73
C GLY A 137 36.88 4.86 24.41
N PHE A 138 36.31 5.32 23.32
CA PHE A 138 36.64 4.80 21.98
C PHE A 138 36.60 5.92 20.95
N LYS A 139 37.70 6.09 20.23
CA LYS A 139 37.78 7.08 19.15
C LYS A 139 37.23 6.51 17.86
N TYR A 140 36.16 7.12 17.36
CA TYR A 140 35.55 6.79 16.08
C TYR A 140 35.28 8.07 15.29
N LYS A 141 35.68 8.14 14.04
CA LYS A 141 35.53 9.34 13.17
C LYS A 141 35.90 10.65 13.84
N ASN A 142 37.06 10.69 14.49
CA ASN A 142 37.62 11.86 15.21
C ASN A 142 36.92 12.29 16.51
N VAL A 143 35.88 11.59 16.96
CA VAL A 143 35.23 11.81 18.26
C VAL A 143 35.58 10.67 19.22
N THR A 144 35.83 10.98 20.49
CA THR A 144 36.02 9.98 21.54
C THR A 144 34.77 9.82 22.35
N TYR A 145 34.20 8.62 22.35
CA TYR A 145 32.99 8.26 23.03
C TYR A 145 33.25 7.59 24.36
N TYR A 146 32.64 8.08 25.42
CA TYR A 146 32.72 7.55 26.78
C TYR A 146 31.36 7.12 27.32
N MET A 147 30.28 7.71 26.85
CA MET A 147 28.91 7.55 27.36
C MET A 147 27.94 7.26 26.24
N ILE A 148 26.84 6.59 26.58
CA ILE A 148 25.78 6.33 25.63
C ILE A 148 25.13 7.62 25.12
N ASP A 149 25.03 8.63 25.98
CA ASP A 149 24.49 9.94 25.66
C ASP A 149 25.23 10.66 24.52
N GLN A 150 26.47 10.29 24.25
CA GLN A 150 27.24 10.78 23.10
C GLN A 150 26.88 10.01 21.80
N MET A 151 26.24 8.84 21.92
CA MET A 151 26.01 7.89 20.82
C MET A 151 24.55 7.81 20.39
N ASP A 152 23.63 8.24 21.24
CA ASP A 152 22.21 8.21 20.96
C ASP A 152 21.70 9.52 20.38
N ASP A 153 20.83 9.40 19.40
CA ASP A 153 20.40 10.45 18.49
C ASP A 153 19.57 11.59 19.12
N GLY A 154 19.35 11.61 20.38
CA GLY A 154 18.60 12.65 21.09
C GLY A 154 19.24 13.10 22.40
N MET A 155 20.31 12.44 22.82
CA MET A 155 20.93 12.67 24.15
C MET A 155 22.33 13.28 24.07
N TYR A 156 22.77 13.61 22.86
CA TYR A 156 24.07 14.21 22.65
C TYR A 156 24.13 15.62 23.24
N ASN A 157 25.19 15.94 24.00
CA ASN A 157 25.32 17.24 24.61
C ASN A 157 25.71 18.32 23.59
N VAL A 158 24.72 18.97 23.09
CA VAL A 158 24.82 20.03 22.11
C VAL A 158 25.63 21.22 22.63
N GLU A 159 25.58 21.54 23.94
CA GLU A 159 26.34 22.65 24.51
C GLU A 159 27.87 22.47 24.41
N TYR A 160 28.33 21.22 24.49
CA TYR A 160 29.75 20.94 24.30
C TYR A 160 30.23 21.33 22.90
N HIS A 161 29.47 21.03 21.88
CA HIS A 161 29.79 21.29 20.48
C HIS A 161 29.41 22.71 20.03
N ASN A 162 28.46 23.34 20.71
CA ASN A 162 27.97 24.68 20.38
C ASN A 162 28.77 25.81 21.05
N LYS A 163 29.66 25.52 21.98
CA LYS A 163 30.49 26.55 22.68
C LYS A 163 31.28 27.47 21.75
N ASN A 164 31.38 27.14 20.48
CA ASN A 164 32.23 27.89 19.57
C ASN A 164 31.52 28.54 18.37
N LYS A 165 30.23 28.37 18.12
CA LYS A 165 29.51 29.15 17.12
C LYS A 165 27.99 28.90 17.19
N ASN A 166 27.26 29.81 17.81
CA ASN A 166 25.92 30.09 17.28
C ASN A 166 26.13 30.58 15.84
N PRO A 167 25.50 29.98 14.83
CA PRO A 167 25.51 30.60 13.52
C PRO A 167 24.97 32.02 13.69
N ASP A 168 25.70 32.96 13.16
CA ASP A 168 25.19 34.32 13.06
C ASP A 168 23.85 34.17 12.33
N LYS A 169 22.73 34.56 12.95
CA LYS A 169 21.39 34.45 12.37
C LYS A 169 21.24 35.15 11.03
N SER A 170 22.28 35.86 10.61
CA SER A 170 22.38 36.52 9.31
C SER A 170 22.91 35.61 8.19
N GLU A 171 23.51 34.45 8.49
CA GLU A 171 23.99 33.52 7.50
C GLU A 171 23.16 32.23 7.51
N GLN A 172 22.82 31.78 6.33
CA GLN A 172 22.01 30.58 6.09
C GLN A 172 22.75 29.33 6.59
N ALA A 173 22.21 28.66 7.60
CA ALA A 173 22.87 27.54 8.26
C ALA A 173 22.87 26.25 7.42
N TYR A 174 22.02 26.18 6.44
CA TYR A 174 21.91 25.04 5.52
C TYR A 174 21.39 25.49 4.16
N GLU A 175 21.71 24.76 3.14
CA GLU A 175 21.20 24.91 1.78
C GLU A 175 20.20 23.81 1.45
N VAL A 176 19.18 24.16 0.68
CA VAL A 176 18.16 23.24 0.19
C VAL A 176 18.25 23.21 -1.32
N THR A 177 18.41 22.03 -1.88
CA THR A 177 18.48 21.79 -3.32
C THR A 177 17.57 20.65 -3.72
N THR A 178 17.22 20.59 -5.00
CA THR A 178 16.50 19.45 -5.57
C THR A 178 17.47 18.60 -6.38
N LYS A 179 17.31 17.28 -6.31
CA LYS A 179 18.05 16.31 -7.09
C LYS A 179 17.08 15.29 -7.69
N VAL A 180 17.22 15.03 -8.97
CA VAL A 180 16.49 13.95 -9.63
C VAL A 180 17.40 12.73 -9.72
N GLU A 181 16.99 11.62 -9.09
CA GLU A 181 17.68 10.33 -9.18
C GLU A 181 16.71 9.28 -9.74
N GLY A 182 16.94 8.89 -10.99
CA GLY A 182 16.00 8.04 -11.73
C GLY A 182 14.63 8.73 -11.83
N ASP A 183 13.61 8.11 -11.24
CA ASP A 183 12.24 8.63 -11.24
C ASP A 183 11.91 9.43 -9.97
N GLU A 184 12.91 9.69 -9.11
CA GLU A 184 12.70 10.37 -7.84
C GLU A 184 13.18 11.82 -7.88
N CYS A 185 12.27 12.76 -7.60
CA CYS A 185 12.65 14.10 -7.20
C CYS A 185 12.88 14.10 -5.68
N LYS A 186 14.10 14.39 -5.27
CA LYS A 186 14.50 14.50 -3.86
C LYS A 186 14.80 15.94 -3.52
N VAL A 187 14.37 16.37 -2.35
CA VAL A 187 14.94 17.54 -1.71
C VAL A 187 16.12 17.08 -0.88
N VAL A 188 17.27 17.69 -1.09
CA VAL A 188 18.52 17.41 -0.38
C VAL A 188 18.90 18.64 0.42
N VAL A 189 19.21 18.42 1.69
CA VAL A 189 19.67 19.48 2.60
C VAL A 189 21.16 19.31 2.87
N THR A 190 21.90 20.37 2.66
CA THR A 190 23.34 20.44 2.97
C THR A 190 23.57 21.43 4.10
N ILE A 191 24.09 20.99 5.22
CA ILE A 191 24.46 21.84 6.34
C ILE A 191 25.73 22.62 5.97
N THR A 192 25.62 23.94 5.86
CA THR A 192 26.72 24.80 5.36
C THR A 192 27.41 25.58 6.45
N ASN A 193 26.71 26.06 7.43
CA ASN A 193 27.25 26.99 8.43
C ASN A 193 26.84 26.60 9.86
N TYR A 194 27.32 25.41 10.29
CA TYR A 194 27.15 24.97 11.66
C TYR A 194 28.50 24.50 12.22
N GLY A 195 29.06 25.26 13.17
CA GLY A 195 30.41 25.04 13.65
C GLY A 195 30.58 23.90 14.65
N GLY A 196 29.53 23.20 15.03
CA GLY A 196 29.55 22.03 15.92
C GLY A 196 29.50 20.73 15.14
N TYR A 197 30.06 19.65 15.73
CA TYR A 197 29.89 18.30 15.19
C TYR A 197 28.61 17.68 15.79
N VAL A 198 27.55 17.62 15.02
CA VAL A 198 26.28 16.98 15.40
C VAL A 198 25.96 15.92 14.36
N ASN A 199 25.74 14.69 14.83
CA ASN A 199 25.25 13.60 13.99
C ASN A 199 23.72 13.57 14.10
N ASN A 200 23.10 12.88 13.13
CA ASN A 200 21.67 12.54 13.20
C ASN A 200 20.72 13.75 13.14
N TRP A 201 21.03 14.65 12.24
CA TRP A 201 20.11 15.71 11.88
C TRP A 201 18.83 15.12 11.32
N GLN A 202 17.71 15.71 11.66
CA GLN A 202 16.40 15.40 11.11
C GLN A 202 15.91 16.57 10.26
N ILE A 203 15.24 16.22 9.18
CA ILE A 203 14.46 17.18 8.40
C ILE A 203 13.00 17.03 8.83
N LYS A 204 12.41 18.13 9.31
CA LYS A 204 10.95 18.29 9.38
C LYS A 204 10.53 19.03 8.12
N TYR A 205 9.61 18.46 7.37
CA TYR A 205 9.14 19.08 6.12
C TYR A 205 7.63 18.89 5.96
N LYS A 206 7.01 19.82 5.25
CA LYS A 206 5.61 19.71 4.87
C LYS A 206 5.34 20.53 3.61
N LEU A 207 4.39 20.10 2.81
CA LEU A 207 3.83 20.94 1.76
C LEU A 207 3.11 22.12 2.39
N ASN A 208 3.14 23.28 1.76
CA ASN A 208 2.53 24.50 2.31
C ASN A 208 1.01 24.38 2.57
N THR A 209 0.36 23.45 1.86
CA THR A 209 -1.07 23.14 2.01
C THR A 209 -1.37 22.10 3.11
N GLU A 210 -0.35 21.49 3.71
CA GLU A 210 -0.50 20.49 4.77
C GLU A 210 -0.38 21.14 6.15
N GLU A 211 -1.11 20.59 7.13
CA GLU A 211 -1.03 21.08 8.52
C GLU A 211 0.08 20.36 9.29
N GLU A 212 0.29 19.06 9.03
CA GLU A 212 1.22 18.22 9.77
C GLU A 212 2.63 18.22 9.16
N TRP A 213 3.64 18.08 10.03
CA TRP A 213 5.03 17.95 9.65
C TRP A 213 5.43 16.49 9.49
N HIS A 214 6.02 16.16 8.35
CA HIS A 214 6.70 14.89 8.13
C HIS A 214 8.14 14.95 8.65
N ILE A 215 8.72 13.81 9.01
CA ILE A 215 10.08 13.72 9.52
C ILE A 215 10.89 12.76 8.64
N SER A 216 12.06 13.24 8.19
CA SER A 216 13.10 12.39 7.62
C SER A 216 14.31 12.36 8.55
N ASN A 217 14.82 11.17 8.87
CA ASN A 217 16.05 10.95 9.63
C ASN A 217 17.32 11.05 8.76
N ASN A 218 17.13 11.29 7.46
CA ASN A 218 18.21 11.58 6.51
C ASN A 218 18.16 13.05 6.13
N LEU A 219 19.28 13.60 5.63
CA LEU A 219 19.31 14.98 5.09
C LEU A 219 18.72 15.05 3.67
N GLU A 220 17.80 14.18 3.36
CA GLU A 220 17.02 14.18 2.12
C GLU A 220 15.64 13.62 2.35
N PHE A 221 14.69 13.99 1.51
CA PHE A 221 13.38 13.36 1.42
C PHE A 221 12.88 13.37 -0.02
N VAL A 222 12.04 12.40 -0.34
CA VAL A 222 11.43 12.28 -1.65
C VAL A 222 10.22 13.19 -1.73
N VAL A 223 10.12 13.96 -2.80
CA VAL A 223 8.99 14.83 -3.10
C VAL A 223 7.93 14.02 -3.85
N GLU A 224 6.75 13.98 -3.29
CA GLU A 224 5.63 13.25 -3.88
C GLU A 224 4.67 14.16 -4.66
N LYS A 225 4.64 15.46 -4.33
CA LYS A 225 3.75 16.46 -4.95
C LYS A 225 4.52 17.73 -5.29
N SER A 226 4.15 18.38 -6.38
CA SER A 226 4.65 19.73 -6.70
C SER A 226 4.09 20.76 -5.72
N GLY A 227 4.88 21.76 -5.39
CA GLY A 227 4.47 22.88 -4.56
C GLY A 227 5.59 23.42 -3.70
N THR A 228 5.25 24.37 -2.84
CA THR A 228 6.18 24.98 -1.88
C THR A 228 6.28 24.10 -0.65
N TYR A 229 7.47 23.57 -0.39
CA TYR A 229 7.78 22.81 0.83
C TYR A 229 8.40 23.72 1.87
N ASN A 230 7.86 23.68 3.09
CA ASN A 230 8.47 24.26 4.29
C ASN A 230 9.42 23.21 4.88
N ILE A 231 10.66 23.61 5.14
CA ILE A 231 11.72 22.71 5.60
C ILE A 231 12.34 23.29 6.85
N LYS A 232 12.51 22.46 7.87
CA LYS A 232 13.27 22.75 9.08
C LYS A 232 14.30 21.67 9.29
N VAL A 233 15.50 22.06 9.65
CA VAL A 233 16.55 21.13 10.04
C VAL A 233 16.69 21.23 11.56
N VAL A 234 16.50 20.09 12.23
CA VAL A 234 16.47 20.02 13.68
C VAL A 234 17.33 18.88 14.20
N HIS A 235 17.76 18.98 15.45
CA HIS A 235 18.35 17.91 16.21
C HIS A 235 17.65 17.81 17.57
N GLY A 236 16.77 16.82 17.72
CA GLY A 236 15.86 16.72 18.86
C GLY A 236 15.01 17.99 19.03
N ASP A 237 14.75 18.37 20.28
CA ASP A 237 14.04 19.60 20.62
C ASP A 237 15.01 20.77 20.92
N GLU A 238 16.31 20.55 20.84
CA GLU A 238 17.34 21.48 21.33
C GLU A 238 17.92 22.39 20.25
N ILE A 239 18.01 21.91 18.98
CA ILE A 239 18.54 22.71 17.88
C ILE A 239 17.48 22.79 16.78
N ASP A 240 17.18 24.01 16.38
CA ASP A 240 16.39 24.33 15.19
C ASP A 240 17.19 25.35 14.37
N LEU A 241 17.64 24.95 13.17
CA LEU A 241 18.38 25.83 12.26
C LEU A 241 17.48 26.83 11.50
N GLY A 242 16.23 26.91 11.88
CA GLY A 242 15.25 27.77 11.25
C GLY A 242 14.51 27.09 10.09
N GLN A 243 13.58 27.81 9.50
CA GLN A 243 12.74 27.34 8.40
C GLN A 243 13.20 27.97 7.09
N GLN A 244 13.28 27.14 6.06
CA GLN A 244 13.40 27.56 4.66
C GLN A 244 12.25 27.02 3.85
N ASN A 245 11.98 27.65 2.72
CA ASN A 245 10.99 27.19 1.77
C ASN A 245 11.67 26.90 0.44
N ILE A 246 11.24 25.86 -0.24
CA ILE A 246 11.67 25.55 -1.58
C ILE A 246 10.45 25.23 -2.44
N ASP A 247 10.40 25.86 -3.61
CA ASP A 247 9.42 25.50 -4.63
C ASP A 247 9.97 24.29 -5.38
N VAL A 248 9.25 23.19 -5.30
CA VAL A 248 9.60 21.98 -6.00
C VAL A 248 8.54 21.72 -7.05
N ASP A 249 8.92 21.76 -8.29
CA ASP A 249 8.19 21.10 -9.34
C ASP A 249 8.60 19.62 -9.31
N ALA A 250 7.83 18.83 -8.59
CA ALA A 250 7.75 17.43 -8.91
C ALA A 250 7.12 17.41 -10.31
N VAL A 251 7.95 17.39 -11.33
CA VAL A 251 7.46 17.40 -12.71
C VAL A 251 6.69 16.12 -12.90
N VAL A 252 5.36 16.22 -12.84
CA VAL A 252 4.51 15.10 -13.23
C VAL A 252 4.73 14.93 -14.72
N ASP A 253 5.44 13.87 -15.10
CA ASP A 253 5.59 13.52 -16.48
C ASP A 253 4.32 12.82 -17.00
N TYR A 254 3.38 13.61 -17.48
CA TYR A 254 2.13 13.11 -18.04
C TYR A 254 2.33 12.33 -19.35
N LYS A 255 3.50 12.44 -20.00
CA LYS A 255 3.82 11.68 -21.21
C LYS A 255 4.38 10.29 -20.92
N LYS A 256 4.71 10.02 -19.66
CA LYS A 256 5.24 8.74 -19.24
C LYS A 256 4.17 7.66 -19.36
N GLN A 257 4.48 6.59 -20.07
CA GLN A 257 3.52 5.56 -20.47
C GLN A 257 4.06 4.13 -20.27
N ASP A 258 5.04 3.97 -19.39
CA ASP A 258 5.79 2.73 -19.21
C ASP A 258 5.55 2.01 -17.87
N GLY A 259 4.65 2.53 -17.06
CA GLY A 259 4.35 2.01 -15.73
C GLY A 259 5.28 2.51 -14.62
N SER A 260 6.32 3.27 -14.94
CA SER A 260 7.23 3.81 -13.94
C SER A 260 6.64 5.04 -13.24
N TRP A 261 7.24 5.42 -12.12
CA TRP A 261 6.76 6.55 -11.32
C TRP A 261 6.87 7.88 -12.10
N ASN A 262 5.80 8.65 -12.14
CA ASN A 262 5.73 9.90 -12.90
C ASN A 262 5.75 11.17 -12.03
N GLY A 263 6.00 11.01 -10.73
CA GLY A 263 5.97 12.10 -9.76
C GLY A 263 4.78 12.04 -8.79
N VAL A 264 3.66 11.41 -9.14
CA VAL A 264 2.46 11.29 -8.27
C VAL A 264 1.90 9.88 -8.18
N SER A 265 2.06 9.07 -9.24
CA SER A 265 1.62 7.69 -9.31
C SER A 265 2.48 6.89 -10.28
N ASN A 266 2.34 5.58 -10.32
CA ASN A 266 2.89 4.83 -11.45
C ASN A 266 2.10 5.19 -12.70
N SER A 267 2.83 5.63 -13.74
CA SER A 267 2.24 6.05 -15.02
C SER A 267 1.41 4.92 -15.64
N PRO A 268 0.38 5.24 -16.41
CA PRO A 268 -0.30 4.21 -17.19
C PRO A 268 0.70 3.50 -18.11
N LYS A 269 0.71 2.17 -18.11
CA LYS A 269 1.52 1.39 -19.05
C LYS A 269 0.71 1.17 -20.31
N ILE A 270 1.08 1.87 -21.39
CA ILE A 270 0.45 1.69 -22.68
C ILE A 270 1.12 0.53 -23.41
N MET A 271 0.32 -0.42 -23.85
CA MET A 271 0.74 -1.57 -24.66
C MET A 271 0.36 -1.34 -26.13
N THR A 272 0.99 -2.09 -27.04
CA THR A 272 0.62 -2.11 -28.47
C THR A 272 -0.89 -2.32 -28.62
N GLY A 273 -1.54 -1.50 -29.43
CA GLY A 273 -2.99 -1.50 -29.65
C GLY A 273 -3.78 -0.58 -28.72
N MET A 274 -3.19 -0.09 -27.63
CA MET A 274 -3.82 0.89 -26.75
C MET A 274 -3.48 2.32 -27.18
N ILE A 275 -4.46 3.21 -27.07
CA ILE A 275 -4.32 4.64 -27.39
C ILE A 275 -4.77 5.44 -26.17
N PRO A 276 -3.91 6.26 -25.54
CA PRO A 276 -4.30 7.10 -24.42
C PRO A 276 -5.29 8.18 -24.89
N VAL A 277 -6.31 8.44 -24.06
CA VAL A 277 -7.36 9.41 -24.39
C VAL A 277 -7.72 10.28 -23.20
N TYR A 278 -8.11 11.53 -23.50
CA TYR A 278 -8.83 12.37 -22.55
C TYR A 278 -10.22 12.73 -23.09
N PHE A 279 -11.06 13.30 -22.27
CA PHE A 279 -12.38 13.79 -22.67
C PHE A 279 -12.38 15.31 -22.66
N ASP A 280 -12.84 15.90 -23.77
CA ASP A 280 -12.95 17.35 -23.92
C ASP A 280 -14.16 17.91 -23.10
N ASP A 281 -14.33 19.23 -23.13
CA ASP A 281 -15.41 19.89 -22.39
C ASP A 281 -16.83 19.50 -22.88
N ASN A 282 -16.92 18.89 -24.05
CA ASN A 282 -18.18 18.33 -24.60
C ASN A 282 -18.31 16.82 -24.37
N ASN A 283 -17.40 16.23 -23.55
CA ASN A 283 -17.32 14.80 -23.28
C ASN A 283 -16.96 13.94 -24.51
N ASN A 284 -16.37 14.53 -25.55
CA ASN A 284 -15.86 13.75 -26.67
C ASN A 284 -14.51 13.11 -26.32
N THR A 285 -14.30 11.91 -26.82
CA THR A 285 -13.02 11.19 -26.70
C THR A 285 -11.98 11.82 -27.62
N VAL A 286 -10.87 12.28 -27.08
CA VAL A 286 -9.75 12.86 -27.81
C VAL A 286 -8.51 11.99 -27.62
N GLU A 287 -7.93 11.51 -28.72
CA GLU A 287 -6.75 10.66 -28.71
C GLU A 287 -5.48 11.50 -28.49
N LEU A 288 -4.60 10.99 -27.63
CA LEU A 288 -3.28 11.54 -27.42
C LEU A 288 -2.26 10.77 -28.29
N THR A 289 -1.41 11.52 -28.96
CA THR A 289 -0.37 10.99 -29.81
C THR A 289 0.97 11.67 -29.51
N GLU A 290 2.07 11.18 -30.08
CA GLU A 290 3.37 11.81 -29.92
C GLU A 290 3.38 13.30 -30.37
N ASN A 291 2.47 13.66 -31.27
CA ASN A 291 2.33 15.03 -31.76
C ASN A 291 1.43 15.92 -30.86
N SER A 292 0.78 15.35 -29.88
CA SER A 292 -0.07 16.10 -28.94
C SER A 292 0.79 17.03 -28.08
N LYS A 293 0.27 18.23 -27.83
CA LYS A 293 0.96 19.24 -27.03
C LYS A 293 1.00 18.84 -25.54
N ASP A 294 1.96 19.40 -24.80
CA ASP A 294 2.08 19.15 -23.36
C ASP A 294 0.80 19.51 -22.60
N GLU A 295 0.11 20.58 -23.00
CA GLU A 295 -1.17 20.99 -22.41
C GLU A 295 -2.32 19.99 -22.65
N GLU A 296 -2.24 19.16 -23.69
CA GLU A 296 -3.18 18.08 -23.96
C GLU A 296 -2.84 16.87 -23.10
N TRP A 297 -1.56 16.53 -22.96
CA TRP A 297 -1.10 15.46 -22.07
C TRP A 297 -1.46 15.72 -20.62
N LYS A 298 -1.43 16.95 -20.12
CA LYS A 298 -1.88 17.33 -18.78
C LYS A 298 -3.39 17.08 -18.55
N LYS A 299 -4.18 16.91 -19.62
CA LYS A 299 -5.61 16.57 -19.53
C LYS A 299 -5.87 15.07 -19.40
N TRP A 300 -4.87 14.22 -19.65
CA TRP A 300 -5.04 12.77 -19.65
C TRP A 300 -5.55 12.25 -18.32
N PHE A 301 -4.88 12.61 -17.23
CA PHE A 301 -5.29 12.24 -15.88
C PHE A 301 -4.84 13.26 -14.83
N SER A 302 -5.52 13.24 -13.70
CA SER A 302 -5.18 13.98 -12.48
C SER A 302 -5.95 13.34 -11.34
N TYR A 303 -5.34 12.40 -10.64
CA TYR A 303 -6.02 11.63 -9.60
C TYR A 303 -6.50 12.52 -8.45
N ASP A 304 -5.73 13.54 -8.05
CA ASP A 304 -6.15 14.52 -7.04
C ASP A 304 -7.43 15.27 -7.44
N ASN A 305 -7.68 15.43 -8.76
CA ASN A 305 -8.90 15.99 -9.30
C ASN A 305 -9.92 14.92 -9.73
N LYS A 306 -9.73 13.68 -9.24
CA LYS A 306 -10.61 12.54 -9.54
C LYS A 306 -10.72 12.21 -11.04
N LYS A 307 -9.70 12.58 -11.84
CA LYS A 307 -9.62 12.25 -13.25
C LYS A 307 -8.67 11.07 -13.42
N TRP A 308 -9.22 9.88 -13.60
CA TRP A 308 -8.43 8.67 -13.81
C TRP A 308 -7.99 8.55 -15.28
N ALA A 309 -6.83 7.97 -15.51
CA ALA A 309 -6.29 7.79 -16.85
C ALA A 309 -7.12 6.81 -17.66
N ASN A 310 -7.42 7.18 -18.90
CA ASN A 310 -8.18 6.37 -19.84
C ASN A 310 -7.37 6.05 -21.10
N ALA A 311 -7.64 4.87 -21.66
CA ALA A 311 -7.17 4.47 -22.98
C ALA A 311 -8.31 3.81 -23.76
N ILE A 312 -8.15 3.73 -25.08
CA ILE A 312 -9.05 2.98 -25.96
C ILE A 312 -8.29 1.92 -26.73
N THR A 313 -9.03 0.93 -27.20
CA THR A 313 -8.59 -0.02 -28.22
C THR A 313 -9.50 0.10 -29.46
N LYS A 314 -8.94 -0.22 -30.63
CA LYS A 314 -9.65 -0.13 -31.92
C LYS A 314 -9.47 -1.40 -32.74
N ASN A 315 -10.48 -1.70 -33.54
CA ASN A 315 -10.35 -2.74 -34.56
C ASN A 315 -9.61 -2.23 -35.81
N SER A 316 -9.39 -3.11 -36.76
CA SER A 316 -8.73 -2.80 -38.05
C SER A 316 -9.46 -1.75 -38.90
N GLU A 317 -10.75 -1.50 -38.62
CA GLU A 317 -11.58 -0.49 -39.30
C GLU A 317 -11.52 0.87 -38.58
N GLY A 318 -10.76 0.97 -37.45
CA GLY A 318 -10.64 2.18 -36.66
C GLY A 318 -11.81 2.41 -35.69
N GLN A 319 -12.71 1.48 -35.53
CA GLN A 319 -13.82 1.55 -34.56
C GLN A 319 -13.33 1.22 -33.16
N ILE A 320 -13.79 1.99 -32.17
CA ILE A 320 -13.46 1.73 -30.75
C ILE A 320 -14.10 0.42 -30.33
N THR A 321 -13.29 -0.48 -29.76
CA THR A 321 -13.72 -1.78 -29.23
C THR A 321 -13.73 -1.84 -27.72
N GLY A 322 -13.01 -0.95 -27.05
CA GLY A 322 -12.99 -0.87 -25.60
C GLY A 322 -12.47 0.46 -25.06
N TYR A 323 -13.02 0.85 -23.93
CA TYR A 323 -12.47 1.90 -23.05
C TYR A 323 -11.90 1.22 -21.82
N TRP A 324 -10.71 1.68 -21.42
CA TRP A 324 -9.92 1.12 -20.32
C TRP A 324 -9.56 2.22 -19.34
N VAL A 325 -9.52 1.88 -18.05
CA VAL A 325 -9.19 2.80 -16.96
C VAL A 325 -7.99 2.25 -16.20
N TRP A 326 -6.96 3.07 -15.99
CA TRP A 326 -5.76 2.68 -15.27
C TRP A 326 -5.95 2.77 -13.76
N ILE A 327 -5.61 1.69 -13.06
CA ILE A 327 -5.59 1.60 -11.60
C ILE A 327 -4.13 1.52 -11.16
N PRO A 328 -3.53 2.63 -10.68
CA PRO A 328 -2.14 2.64 -10.25
C PRO A 328 -1.96 1.92 -8.92
N ARG A 329 -0.77 1.37 -8.68
CA ARG A 329 -0.38 0.70 -7.43
C ARG A 329 -0.52 1.63 -6.23
N TYR A 330 -1.07 1.12 -5.12
CA TYR A 330 -1.26 1.86 -3.89
C TYR A 330 -1.17 1.00 -2.63
N GLU A 331 -0.92 1.64 -1.50
CA GLU A 331 -1.17 1.13 -0.16
C GLU A 331 -2.46 1.75 0.40
N TYR A 332 -3.11 1.05 1.34
CA TYR A 332 -4.39 1.50 1.87
C TYR A 332 -4.54 1.23 3.37
N LYS A 333 -5.51 1.95 3.96
CA LYS A 333 -5.99 1.76 5.32
C LYS A 333 -7.50 1.88 5.36
N ILE A 334 -8.15 1.02 6.14
CA ILE A 334 -9.60 1.07 6.34
C ILE A 334 -9.91 1.59 7.74
N SER A 335 -10.60 2.72 7.81
CA SER A 335 -11.06 3.35 9.04
C SER A 335 -12.59 3.43 9.04
N GLY A 336 -13.26 2.41 9.60
CA GLY A 336 -14.71 2.30 9.52
C GLY A 336 -15.18 1.99 8.10
N MET A 337 -15.77 2.98 7.44
CA MET A 337 -16.24 2.91 6.05
C MET A 337 -15.38 3.75 5.10
N GLN A 338 -14.45 4.53 5.63
CA GLN A 338 -13.51 5.31 4.87
C GLN A 338 -12.30 4.46 4.49
N ILE A 339 -11.82 4.62 3.28
CA ILE A 339 -10.63 3.98 2.77
C ILE A 339 -9.64 5.07 2.38
N ASP A 340 -8.53 5.14 3.12
CA ASP A 340 -7.42 6.02 2.81
C ASP A 340 -6.48 5.28 1.86
N VAL A 341 -6.13 5.90 0.74
CA VAL A 341 -5.27 5.35 -0.30
C VAL A 341 -4.08 6.28 -0.52
N LYS A 342 -2.90 5.70 -0.68
CA LYS A 342 -1.69 6.40 -1.09
C LYS A 342 -1.03 5.64 -2.24
N PHE A 343 -0.79 6.33 -3.36
CA PHE A 343 -0.04 5.74 -4.45
C PHE A 343 1.41 5.50 -4.06
N ILE A 344 1.95 4.38 -4.47
CA ILE A 344 3.32 3.97 -4.15
C ILE A 344 4.04 3.42 -5.38
N ARG A 345 5.35 3.58 -5.40
CA ARG A 345 6.21 3.03 -6.46
C ARG A 345 6.20 1.51 -6.46
N THR A 346 6.39 0.93 -7.63
CA THR A 346 6.52 -0.53 -7.80
C THR A 346 7.67 -1.11 -6.97
N SER A 347 8.74 -0.36 -6.77
CA SER A 347 9.88 -0.77 -5.95
C SER A 347 9.60 -0.81 -4.45
N LYS A 348 8.51 -0.19 -3.97
CA LYS A 348 8.15 -0.19 -2.55
C LYS A 348 7.53 -1.52 -2.16
N LYS A 349 8.21 -2.25 -1.26
CA LYS A 349 7.79 -3.57 -0.74
C LYS A 349 7.19 -3.53 0.66
N GLN A 350 7.29 -2.41 1.37
CA GLN A 350 6.83 -2.26 2.75
C GLN A 350 5.83 -1.13 2.84
N VAL A 351 4.77 -1.35 3.61
CA VAL A 351 3.77 -0.33 3.91
C VAL A 351 4.36 0.82 4.73
N ASP A 352 3.83 2.00 4.52
CA ASP A 352 4.08 3.14 5.40
C ASP A 352 3.43 2.89 6.78
N LYS A 353 4.02 3.42 7.85
CA LYS A 353 3.52 3.27 9.24
C LYS A 353 2.06 3.71 9.44
N ASN A 354 1.54 4.53 8.55
CA ASN A 354 0.17 5.05 8.61
C ASN A 354 -0.84 4.22 7.81
N TYR A 355 -0.38 3.19 7.09
CA TYR A 355 -1.19 2.31 6.26
C TYR A 355 -1.10 0.88 6.74
N ASP A 356 -2.07 0.05 6.37
CA ASP A 356 -2.16 -1.32 6.87
C ASP A 356 -1.59 -2.33 5.85
N HIS A 357 -1.85 -2.12 4.56
CA HIS A 357 -1.47 -3.07 3.51
C HIS A 357 -1.12 -2.36 2.19
N ILE A 358 -0.14 -2.90 1.45
CA ILE A 358 -0.11 -2.73 0.00
C ILE A 358 -1.24 -3.58 -0.56
N HIS A 359 -1.99 -3.05 -1.53
CA HIS A 359 -3.13 -3.79 -2.05
C HIS A 359 -2.66 -5.04 -2.82
N PRO A 360 -3.18 -6.26 -2.51
CA PRO A 360 -2.67 -7.52 -3.05
C PRO A 360 -2.81 -7.65 -4.57
N ALA A 361 -3.72 -6.90 -5.18
CA ALA A 361 -3.85 -6.82 -6.64
C ALA A 361 -2.59 -6.31 -7.36
N PHE A 362 -1.60 -5.78 -6.64
CA PHE A 362 -0.34 -5.27 -7.22
C PHE A 362 0.90 -6.01 -6.74
N GLU A 363 0.76 -6.92 -5.81
CA GLU A 363 1.89 -7.54 -5.11
C GLU A 363 2.34 -8.86 -5.75
N ASP A 364 3.64 -9.13 -5.59
CA ASP A 364 4.22 -10.44 -5.85
C ASP A 364 3.79 -11.44 -4.77
N GLY A 365 3.04 -12.45 -5.18
CA GLY A 365 2.59 -13.56 -4.32
C GLY A 365 3.51 -14.78 -4.33
N SER A 366 4.55 -14.80 -5.17
CA SER A 366 5.39 -15.99 -5.40
C SER A 366 6.11 -16.48 -4.13
N GLU A 367 6.45 -15.58 -3.19
CA GLU A 367 7.14 -15.87 -1.95
C GLU A 367 6.20 -16.01 -0.73
N LYS A 368 4.89 -15.73 -0.89
CA LYS A 368 3.96 -15.58 0.25
C LYS A 368 3.41 -16.90 0.80
N GLY A 369 3.76 -18.05 0.27
CA GLY A 369 3.26 -19.32 0.77
C GLY A 369 4.24 -20.49 0.60
N LYS A 370 4.19 -21.44 1.52
CA LYS A 370 5.06 -22.63 1.53
C LYS A 370 4.93 -23.55 0.31
N ASN A 371 3.99 -23.27 -0.61
CA ASN A 371 3.70 -24.12 -1.78
C ASN A 371 3.34 -23.30 -3.03
N ASN A 372 3.87 -22.12 -3.23
CA ASN A 372 3.54 -21.22 -4.35
C ASN A 372 2.04 -20.83 -4.42
N HIS A 373 1.42 -20.63 -3.26
CA HIS A 373 0.02 -20.22 -3.18
C HIS A 373 -0.09 -18.70 -3.20
N TYR A 374 -0.77 -18.21 -4.17
CA TYR A 374 -1.21 -16.82 -4.27
C TYR A 374 -2.48 -16.65 -3.41
N MET A 375 -2.34 -16.31 -2.13
CA MET A 375 -3.44 -16.34 -1.15
C MET A 375 -4.64 -15.49 -1.57
N ASN A 376 -4.38 -14.32 -2.15
CA ASN A 376 -5.39 -13.37 -2.59
C ASN A 376 -5.45 -13.23 -4.12
N GLY A 377 -4.82 -14.16 -4.86
CA GLY A 377 -4.68 -14.06 -6.30
C GLY A 377 -3.66 -13.00 -6.73
N GLU A 378 -2.58 -12.83 -5.97
CA GLU A 378 -1.49 -11.92 -6.30
C GLU A 378 -0.80 -12.32 -7.62
N TRP A 379 0.08 -11.47 -8.12
CA TRP A 379 0.86 -11.68 -9.33
C TRP A 379 2.14 -12.48 -9.07
N ARG A 380 2.86 -12.85 -10.13
CA ARG A 380 4.22 -13.45 -10.04
C ARG A 380 5.27 -12.40 -9.71
N ASP A 381 5.03 -11.17 -10.15
CA ASP A 381 5.90 -10.02 -9.94
C ASP A 381 5.08 -8.84 -9.44
N GLU A 382 5.74 -7.90 -8.80
CA GLU A 382 5.13 -6.63 -8.47
C GLU A 382 4.73 -5.88 -9.75
N ILE A 383 3.51 -5.38 -9.79
CA ILE A 383 3.04 -4.59 -10.94
C ILE A 383 2.81 -3.12 -10.58
N PRO A 384 3.05 -2.20 -11.52
CA PRO A 384 2.85 -0.75 -11.29
C PRO A 384 1.38 -0.36 -11.24
N GLY A 385 0.51 -1.20 -11.74
CA GLY A 385 -0.92 -1.00 -11.89
C GLY A 385 -1.48 -1.92 -12.97
N PHE A 386 -2.76 -1.81 -13.23
CA PHE A 386 -3.44 -2.59 -14.28
C PHE A 386 -4.53 -1.77 -14.97
N TRP A 387 -4.88 -2.17 -16.17
CA TRP A 387 -6.03 -1.66 -16.88
C TRP A 387 -7.27 -2.47 -16.54
N VAL A 388 -8.37 -1.81 -16.20
CA VAL A 388 -9.68 -2.42 -16.07
C VAL A 388 -10.62 -1.89 -17.14
N ALA A 389 -11.52 -2.72 -17.63
CA ALA A 389 -12.55 -2.28 -18.54
C ALA A 389 -13.42 -1.18 -17.91
N LYS A 390 -13.68 -0.10 -18.65
CA LYS A 390 -14.49 1.03 -18.18
C LYS A 390 -15.95 0.66 -17.97
N PHE A 391 -16.46 -0.28 -18.73
CA PHE A 391 -17.82 -0.82 -18.70
C PHE A 391 -17.77 -2.33 -18.59
N GLN A 392 -18.84 -2.93 -18.09
CA GLN A 392 -19.01 -4.37 -18.18
C GLN A 392 -18.86 -4.85 -19.63
N ALA A 393 -18.38 -6.08 -19.80
CA ALA A 393 -18.26 -6.69 -21.12
C ALA A 393 -19.61 -6.69 -21.84
N GLY A 394 -19.61 -6.29 -23.10
CA GLY A 394 -20.77 -6.24 -23.99
C GLY A 394 -20.56 -7.05 -25.26
N PHE A 395 -21.58 -7.16 -26.08
CA PHE A 395 -21.51 -7.90 -27.36
C PHE A 395 -20.86 -7.08 -28.47
N ALA A 396 -19.88 -7.64 -29.14
CA ALA A 396 -19.16 -7.01 -30.27
C ALA A 396 -20.09 -6.73 -31.47
N GLY A 397 -21.10 -7.55 -31.68
CA GLY A 397 -22.10 -7.36 -32.70
C GLY A 397 -23.22 -6.39 -32.34
N GLY A 398 -23.02 -5.60 -31.32
CA GLY A 398 -23.93 -4.78 -30.51
C GLY A 398 -25.01 -3.94 -31.15
N ASN A 399 -25.18 -4.00 -32.43
CA ASN A 399 -26.30 -3.36 -33.12
C ASN A 399 -27.50 -4.30 -33.16
N ASN A 400 -28.21 -4.42 -32.04
CA ASN A 400 -29.60 -4.94 -32.01
C ASN A 400 -29.84 -6.39 -32.42
N ASP A 401 -28.80 -7.18 -32.65
CA ASP A 401 -28.99 -8.58 -33.01
C ASP A 401 -29.13 -9.44 -31.77
N VAL A 402 -30.31 -9.46 -31.19
CA VAL A 402 -30.67 -10.33 -30.05
C VAL A 402 -30.43 -11.81 -30.34
N THR A 403 -30.33 -12.21 -31.60
CA THR A 403 -30.03 -13.59 -31.97
C THR A 403 -28.57 -13.94 -31.66
N LYS A 404 -27.65 -13.00 -31.71
CA LYS A 404 -26.25 -13.19 -31.33
C LYS A 404 -26.06 -13.32 -29.81
N VAL A 405 -26.91 -12.68 -29.03
CA VAL A 405 -26.97 -12.85 -27.57
C VAL A 405 -27.26 -14.30 -27.20
N GLN A 406 -28.09 -14.98 -27.97
CA GLN A 406 -28.48 -16.39 -27.75
C GLN A 406 -27.42 -17.39 -28.29
N SER A 407 -26.60 -16.95 -29.22
CA SER A 407 -25.59 -17.78 -29.89
C SER A 407 -24.18 -17.62 -29.33
N SER A 408 -23.99 -16.90 -28.19
CA SER A 408 -22.68 -16.75 -27.59
C SER A 408 -22.16 -18.13 -27.12
N THR A 409 -21.49 -18.78 -28.04
CA THR A 409 -20.78 -20.04 -27.75
C THR A 409 -19.47 -19.78 -27.00
N GLY A 410 -19.27 -18.58 -26.47
CA GLY A 410 -18.02 -18.15 -25.84
C GLY A 410 -16.88 -17.89 -26.82
N LYS A 411 -17.21 -17.73 -28.11
CA LYS A 411 -16.19 -17.54 -29.17
C LYS A 411 -16.12 -16.12 -29.72
N ASP A 412 -17.17 -15.31 -29.53
CA ASP A 412 -17.18 -13.93 -30.00
C ASP A 412 -16.48 -13.03 -28.98
N PHE A 413 -15.53 -12.23 -29.42
CA PHE A 413 -14.86 -11.25 -28.56
C PHE A 413 -15.85 -10.21 -28.04
N PRO A 414 -15.86 -9.91 -26.73
CA PRO A 414 -16.68 -8.86 -26.17
C PRO A 414 -16.21 -7.47 -26.65
N VAL A 415 -17.06 -6.46 -26.46
CA VAL A 415 -16.67 -5.06 -26.51
C VAL A 415 -16.80 -4.44 -25.11
N PHE A 416 -15.99 -3.45 -24.80
CA PHE A 416 -16.05 -2.76 -23.52
C PHE A 416 -16.50 -1.31 -23.72
N LEU A 417 -17.76 -1.18 -24.11
CA LEU A 417 -18.41 0.07 -24.50
C LEU A 417 -19.66 0.33 -23.67
N GLY A 418 -19.96 1.59 -23.41
CA GLY A 418 -21.27 1.97 -22.89
C GLY A 418 -22.36 1.79 -23.96
N ARG A 419 -23.59 1.53 -23.49
CA ARG A 419 -24.79 1.36 -24.32
C ARG A 419 -24.78 0.08 -25.18
N THR A 420 -24.12 -0.97 -24.71
CA THR A 420 -24.16 -2.30 -25.30
C THR A 420 -24.92 -3.28 -24.39
N TYR A 421 -25.37 -4.40 -24.96
CA TYR A 421 -25.90 -5.49 -24.16
C TYR A 421 -24.78 -6.09 -23.32
N ALA A 422 -25.01 -6.24 -21.99
CA ALA A 422 -24.07 -6.96 -21.15
C ALA A 422 -23.85 -8.38 -21.68
N TYR A 423 -22.60 -8.80 -21.73
CA TYR A 423 -22.21 -10.13 -22.19
C TYR A 423 -22.71 -11.18 -21.20
N ASN A 424 -23.67 -11.97 -21.63
CA ASN A 424 -24.38 -12.92 -20.79
C ASN A 424 -24.48 -14.29 -21.50
N MET A 425 -25.04 -15.30 -20.85
CA MET A 425 -25.22 -16.64 -21.43
C MET A 425 -23.92 -17.37 -21.77
N ILE A 426 -22.83 -17.07 -21.08
CA ILE A 426 -21.54 -17.70 -21.20
C ILE A 426 -21.23 -18.49 -19.92
N LYS A 427 -20.64 -19.68 -20.05
CA LYS A 427 -20.11 -20.39 -18.90
C LYS A 427 -18.88 -19.64 -18.35
N ILE A 428 -18.72 -19.63 -17.05
CA ILE A 428 -17.62 -18.87 -16.43
C ILE A 428 -16.23 -19.35 -16.89
N GLY A 429 -16.06 -20.65 -17.14
CA GLY A 429 -14.82 -21.21 -17.71
C GLY A 429 -14.55 -20.71 -19.13
N ASP A 430 -15.60 -20.60 -19.96
CA ASP A 430 -15.47 -20.05 -21.31
C ASP A 430 -15.19 -18.53 -21.26
N ALA A 431 -15.76 -17.81 -20.30
CA ALA A 431 -15.45 -16.39 -20.06
C ALA A 431 -13.99 -16.20 -19.62
N TYR A 432 -13.51 -17.08 -18.77
CA TYR A 432 -12.10 -17.09 -18.35
C TYR A 432 -11.15 -17.30 -19.53
N GLU A 433 -11.39 -18.32 -20.37
CA GLU A 433 -10.57 -18.56 -21.57
C GLU A 433 -10.68 -17.39 -22.56
N LEU A 434 -11.88 -16.90 -22.80
CA LEU A 434 -12.09 -15.75 -23.69
C LEU A 434 -11.32 -14.52 -23.21
N SER A 435 -11.35 -14.25 -21.90
CA SER A 435 -10.59 -13.14 -21.30
C SER A 435 -9.08 -13.32 -21.44
N ARG A 436 -8.57 -14.55 -21.38
CA ARG A 436 -7.16 -14.87 -21.63
C ARG A 436 -6.77 -14.70 -23.10
N ASN A 437 -7.73 -14.86 -23.98
CA ASN A 437 -7.51 -14.83 -25.43
C ASN A 437 -7.80 -13.44 -26.06
N LEU A 438 -8.04 -12.39 -25.25
CA LEU A 438 -8.25 -11.03 -25.77
C LEU A 438 -7.03 -10.49 -26.54
N THR A 439 -5.87 -11.11 -26.38
CA THR A 439 -4.61 -10.75 -27.03
C THR A 439 -4.20 -11.72 -28.15
N ASP A 440 -5.01 -12.69 -28.48
CA ASP A 440 -4.73 -13.64 -29.56
C ASP A 440 -4.58 -12.90 -30.91
N SER A 441 -3.88 -13.54 -31.85
CA SER A 441 -3.56 -12.94 -33.17
C SER A 441 -4.76 -12.47 -33.98
N ASN A 442 -5.96 -12.95 -33.66
CA ASN A 442 -7.23 -12.59 -34.31
C ASN A 442 -8.08 -11.64 -33.46
N ASN A 443 -7.52 -11.04 -32.41
CA ASN A 443 -8.29 -10.17 -31.54
C ASN A 443 -8.78 -8.90 -32.26
N ILE A 444 -9.86 -8.35 -31.77
CA ILE A 444 -10.48 -7.13 -32.32
C ILE A 444 -9.94 -5.83 -31.69
N TYR A 445 -8.96 -5.94 -30.78
CA TYR A 445 -8.48 -4.80 -30.00
C TYR A 445 -7.13 -4.28 -30.49
N GLY A 446 -6.45 -5.04 -31.34
CA GLY A 446 -5.08 -4.73 -31.77
C GLY A 446 -4.02 -4.98 -30.71
N LEU A 447 -4.35 -5.69 -29.63
CA LEU A 447 -3.45 -6.02 -28.52
C LEU A 447 -2.45 -7.13 -28.93
N ASP A 448 -1.22 -7.05 -28.39
CA ASP A 448 -0.16 -8.06 -28.62
C ASP A 448 0.01 -8.93 -27.38
N SER A 449 -0.07 -10.26 -27.56
CA SER A 449 0.11 -11.25 -26.50
C SER A 449 1.52 -11.30 -25.89
N ASN A 450 2.52 -10.74 -26.59
CA ASN A 450 3.89 -10.67 -26.03
C ASN A 450 4.07 -9.54 -25.02
N GLU A 451 3.18 -8.53 -25.04
CA GLU A 451 3.27 -7.36 -24.18
C GLU A 451 2.11 -7.28 -23.16
N THR A 452 0.99 -7.93 -23.48
CA THR A 452 -0.24 -7.79 -22.72
C THR A 452 -0.67 -9.13 -22.14
N ASP A 453 -0.80 -9.17 -20.82
CA ASP A 453 -1.46 -10.27 -20.11
C ASP A 453 -2.90 -9.88 -19.81
N SER A 454 -3.86 -10.51 -20.49
CA SER A 454 -5.28 -10.28 -20.27
C SER A 454 -5.94 -11.44 -19.55
N HIS A 455 -6.86 -11.16 -18.67
CA HIS A 455 -7.58 -12.18 -17.91
C HIS A 455 -8.91 -11.64 -17.37
N MET A 456 -9.74 -12.55 -16.91
CA MET A 456 -10.98 -12.23 -16.20
C MET A 456 -10.64 -11.61 -14.83
N SER A 457 -11.30 -10.51 -14.47
CA SER A 457 -11.04 -9.81 -13.21
C SER A 457 -11.07 -10.76 -12.01
N LYS A 458 -10.04 -10.70 -11.19
CA LYS A 458 -9.96 -11.38 -9.90
C LYS A 458 -10.70 -10.57 -8.84
N ASN A 459 -11.10 -11.23 -7.76
CA ASN A 459 -11.81 -10.53 -6.70
C ASN A 459 -10.94 -9.45 -6.00
N SER A 460 -9.62 -9.66 -5.92
CA SER A 460 -8.68 -8.64 -5.42
C SER A 460 -8.56 -7.43 -6.35
N GLU A 461 -8.60 -7.62 -7.67
CA GLU A 461 -8.56 -6.53 -8.65
C GLU A 461 -9.86 -5.72 -8.62
N TRP A 462 -10.99 -6.41 -8.52
CA TRP A 462 -12.26 -5.74 -8.29
C TRP A 462 -12.22 -4.93 -6.97
N GLY A 463 -11.65 -5.53 -5.90
CA GLY A 463 -11.41 -4.85 -4.62
C GLY A 463 -10.55 -3.60 -4.79
N ALA A 464 -9.49 -3.67 -5.61
CA ALA A 464 -8.62 -2.52 -5.88
C ALA A 464 -9.39 -1.36 -6.54
N VAL A 465 -10.25 -1.64 -7.49
CA VAL A 465 -11.12 -0.62 -8.11
C VAL A 465 -12.09 -0.05 -7.06
N ALA A 466 -12.72 -0.90 -6.25
CA ALA A 466 -13.69 -0.49 -5.25
C ALA A 466 -13.07 0.36 -4.14
N TYR A 467 -11.85 0.01 -3.67
CA TYR A 467 -11.15 0.78 -2.63
C TYR A 467 -10.71 2.14 -3.14
N LEU A 468 -10.13 2.19 -4.34
CA LEU A 468 -9.78 3.46 -4.98
C LEU A 468 -11.02 4.33 -5.21
N THR A 469 -12.17 3.70 -5.56
CA THR A 469 -13.46 4.38 -5.70
C THR A 469 -13.91 5.03 -4.39
N GLN A 470 -13.73 4.37 -3.25
CA GLN A 470 -14.13 4.89 -1.94
C GLN A 470 -13.16 5.92 -1.35
N SER A 471 -11.96 6.03 -1.89
CA SER A 471 -10.94 6.96 -1.41
C SER A 471 -11.21 8.40 -1.85
N SER A 472 -10.36 9.32 -1.39
CA SER A 472 -10.35 10.72 -1.82
C SER A 472 -10.17 10.90 -3.33
N TYR A 473 -9.58 9.90 -4.01
CA TYR A 473 -9.41 9.88 -5.47
C TYR A 473 -10.68 9.50 -6.24
N GLY A 474 -11.73 9.09 -5.54
CA GLY A 474 -13.04 8.72 -6.10
C GLY A 474 -14.20 9.40 -5.37
N LEU A 475 -14.98 8.66 -4.60
CA LEU A 475 -16.21 9.12 -3.94
C LEU A 475 -16.00 9.83 -2.60
N ASP A 476 -14.79 9.83 -2.07
CA ASP A 476 -14.42 10.50 -0.82
C ASP A 476 -15.25 10.01 0.39
N GLY A 477 -15.28 8.70 0.58
CA GLY A 477 -16.02 8.04 1.65
C GLY A 477 -17.54 7.91 1.44
N LYS A 478 -18.09 8.36 0.33
CA LYS A 478 -19.45 8.06 -0.06
C LYS A 478 -19.52 6.61 -0.57
N ILE A 479 -20.50 5.85 -0.07
CA ILE A 479 -20.63 4.43 -0.42
C ILE A 479 -21.35 4.24 -1.75
N GLU A 480 -22.23 5.17 -2.10
CA GLU A 480 -23.18 5.00 -3.19
C GLU A 480 -22.72 5.70 -4.47
N ILE A 481 -22.36 4.89 -5.47
CA ILE A 481 -22.30 5.34 -6.86
C ILE A 481 -23.69 5.24 -7.48
N GLY A 482 -23.91 5.93 -8.57
CA GLY A 482 -25.16 5.85 -9.29
C GLY A 482 -25.44 4.42 -9.78
N TYR A 483 -26.70 4.02 -9.76
CA TYR A 483 -27.15 2.68 -10.08
C TYR A 483 -27.58 2.56 -11.54
N ASN A 484 -27.13 1.51 -12.23
CA ASN A 484 -27.58 1.19 -13.58
C ASN A 484 -28.72 0.18 -13.57
N ASN A 485 -29.95 0.64 -13.82
CA ASN A 485 -31.15 -0.17 -13.84
C ASN A 485 -31.72 -0.43 -15.24
N VAL A 486 -30.97 -0.10 -16.28
CA VAL A 486 -31.44 -0.24 -17.65
C VAL A 486 -31.30 -1.68 -18.13
N CYS A 487 -32.37 -2.27 -18.62
CA CYS A 487 -32.39 -3.62 -19.14
C CYS A 487 -33.16 -3.73 -20.45
N ILE A 488 -32.91 -4.77 -21.21
CA ILE A 488 -33.66 -5.15 -22.40
C ILE A 488 -34.29 -6.51 -22.22
N MET A 489 -35.51 -6.66 -22.75
CA MET A 489 -36.23 -7.94 -22.80
C MET A 489 -36.05 -8.55 -24.18
N ALA A 490 -35.12 -9.49 -24.30
CA ALA A 490 -34.97 -10.36 -25.48
C ALA A 490 -35.53 -11.73 -25.10
N ILE A 491 -36.83 -11.96 -25.40
CA ILE A 491 -37.56 -13.18 -24.98
C ILE A 491 -36.81 -14.45 -25.40
N PRO A 492 -36.53 -15.39 -24.46
CA PRO A 492 -37.03 -15.46 -23.07
C PRO A 492 -36.17 -14.74 -22.02
N TRP A 493 -35.13 -14.01 -22.39
CA TRP A 493 -34.08 -13.51 -21.51
C TRP A 493 -34.16 -12.01 -21.29
N ILE A 494 -33.62 -11.55 -20.17
CA ILE A 494 -33.47 -10.14 -19.81
C ILE A 494 -31.96 -9.85 -19.62
N PHE A 495 -31.48 -8.76 -20.24
CA PHE A 495 -30.08 -8.35 -20.18
C PHE A 495 -29.95 -6.92 -19.69
N GLY A 496 -28.91 -6.63 -18.90
CA GLY A 496 -28.52 -5.27 -18.60
C GLY A 496 -27.94 -4.54 -19.82
N ILE A 497 -27.99 -3.23 -19.80
CA ILE A 497 -27.35 -2.38 -20.79
C ILE A 497 -26.31 -1.53 -20.11
N THR A 498 -25.06 -1.58 -20.60
CA THR A 498 -23.90 -0.95 -20.00
C THR A 498 -23.95 0.59 -20.08
N GLY A 499 -23.33 1.26 -19.12
CA GLY A 499 -23.07 2.69 -19.17
C GLY A 499 -24.30 3.58 -19.05
N TYR A 500 -25.29 3.21 -18.26
CA TYR A 500 -26.41 4.07 -17.88
C TYR A 500 -26.43 4.32 -16.38
N THR A 501 -27.01 5.44 -15.98
CA THR A 501 -27.19 5.80 -14.57
C THR A 501 -28.60 6.26 -14.31
N GLN A 502 -29.23 5.71 -13.28
CA GLN A 502 -30.57 6.09 -12.86
C GLN A 502 -30.60 7.53 -12.35
N SER A 503 -31.61 8.29 -12.75
CA SER A 503 -31.91 9.58 -12.11
C SER A 503 -32.46 9.34 -10.70
N GLU A 504 -32.23 10.27 -9.78
CA GLU A 504 -32.57 10.16 -8.37
C GLU A 504 -33.95 9.54 -8.09
N ASN A 505 -33.96 8.46 -7.29
CA ASN A 505 -35.16 7.83 -6.69
C ASN A 505 -36.28 7.35 -7.64
N LYS A 506 -36.02 7.14 -8.91
CA LYS A 506 -37.02 6.66 -9.85
C LYS A 506 -36.80 5.22 -10.26
N TRP A 507 -37.29 4.28 -9.50
CA TRP A 507 -37.33 2.88 -9.89
C TRP A 507 -38.14 2.69 -11.16
N THR A 508 -37.54 2.09 -12.17
CA THR A 508 -38.25 1.61 -13.34
C THR A 508 -37.79 0.21 -13.66
N ASN A 509 -38.55 -0.76 -13.20
CA ASN A 509 -38.49 -2.14 -13.68
C ASN A 509 -39.00 -2.23 -15.11
N ARG A 510 -38.39 -1.50 -16.04
CA ARG A 510 -38.79 -1.58 -17.42
C ARG A 510 -37.63 -2.03 -18.29
N CYS A 511 -37.74 -3.28 -18.71
CA CYS A 511 -36.90 -3.75 -19.77
C CYS A 511 -37.46 -3.30 -21.12
N TYR A 512 -36.61 -2.81 -21.97
CA TYR A 512 -36.96 -2.35 -23.31
C TYR A 512 -36.99 -3.51 -24.30
N LYS A 513 -37.70 -3.36 -25.40
CA LYS A 513 -37.69 -4.35 -26.50
C LYS A 513 -36.51 -4.11 -27.45
N GLU A 514 -36.06 -2.88 -27.51
CA GLU A 514 -34.89 -2.43 -28.30
C GLU A 514 -33.96 -1.61 -27.43
N PRO A 515 -32.65 -1.63 -27.65
CA PRO A 515 -31.70 -0.85 -26.85
C PRO A 515 -32.01 0.63 -26.97
N PRO A 516 -31.94 1.37 -25.87
CA PRO A 516 -31.98 2.82 -25.93
C PRO A 516 -30.67 3.34 -26.54
N TYR A 517 -30.78 3.98 -27.71
CA TYR A 517 -29.67 4.68 -28.35
C TYR A 517 -29.62 6.15 -27.97
N GLU A 518 -30.56 6.61 -27.16
CA GLU A 518 -30.71 7.99 -26.76
C GLU A 518 -29.83 8.31 -25.53
N ASP A 519 -29.54 9.58 -25.33
CA ASP A 519 -28.82 10.09 -24.18
C ASP A 519 -29.58 9.84 -22.86
N SER A 520 -30.87 9.61 -22.94
CA SER A 520 -31.70 9.30 -21.80
C SER A 520 -32.75 8.22 -22.13
N VAL A 521 -33.20 7.54 -21.08
CA VAL A 521 -34.18 6.47 -21.14
C VAL A 521 -35.45 6.91 -20.41
N THR A 522 -36.60 6.75 -21.05
CA THR A 522 -37.89 7.13 -20.49
C THR A 522 -38.70 5.90 -20.07
N ASN A 523 -39.48 6.03 -19.01
CA ASN A 523 -40.44 5.02 -18.63
C ASN A 523 -41.75 5.11 -19.51
N LYS A 524 -42.69 4.18 -19.26
CA LYS A 524 -44.00 4.14 -19.96
C LYS A 524 -44.81 5.43 -19.83
N ASP A 525 -44.57 6.23 -18.78
CA ASP A 525 -45.29 7.46 -18.49
C ASP A 525 -44.58 8.69 -19.08
N GLY A 526 -43.50 8.48 -19.88
CA GLY A 526 -42.73 9.52 -20.54
C GLY A 526 -41.71 10.24 -19.62
N ASN A 527 -41.50 9.76 -18.38
CA ASN A 527 -40.53 10.35 -17.49
C ASN A 527 -39.14 9.78 -17.76
N ILE A 528 -38.13 10.63 -17.85
CA ILE A 528 -36.73 10.19 -17.95
C ILE A 528 -36.30 9.50 -16.64
N THR A 529 -35.72 8.33 -16.75
CA THR A 529 -35.36 7.48 -15.62
C THR A 529 -33.88 7.17 -15.53
N SER A 530 -33.20 7.21 -16.65
CA SER A 530 -31.75 6.93 -16.69
C SER A 530 -31.07 7.73 -17.80
N TYR A 531 -29.77 7.96 -17.65
CA TYR A 531 -28.97 8.78 -18.53
C TYR A 531 -27.69 8.05 -18.93
N ALA A 532 -27.28 8.22 -20.18
CA ALA A 532 -26.04 7.66 -20.72
C ALA A 532 -24.79 8.24 -20.03
N TRP A 533 -23.76 7.45 -19.94
CA TRP A 533 -22.51 7.68 -19.22
C TRP A 533 -21.79 9.01 -19.49
N TYR A 534 -21.92 9.55 -20.70
CA TYR A 534 -21.29 10.83 -21.09
C TYR A 534 -22.13 12.06 -20.72
N THR A 535 -23.36 11.89 -20.21
CA THR A 535 -24.18 13.00 -19.73
C THR A 535 -23.82 13.36 -18.29
N GLU A 536 -24.15 14.57 -17.84
CA GLU A 536 -23.88 15.04 -16.48
C GLU A 536 -24.44 14.11 -15.40
N ILE A 537 -25.68 13.62 -15.57
CA ILE A 537 -26.29 12.68 -14.61
C ILE A 537 -25.70 11.30 -14.78
N GLY A 538 -25.45 10.86 -16.03
CA GLY A 538 -24.84 9.57 -16.32
C GLY A 538 -23.48 9.39 -15.67
N GLN A 539 -22.68 10.44 -15.60
CA GLN A 539 -21.35 10.44 -14.95
C GLN A 539 -21.39 10.11 -13.44
N LYS A 540 -22.52 10.35 -12.76
CA LYS A 540 -22.70 9.95 -11.36
C LYS A 540 -22.68 8.44 -11.13
N GLY A 541 -22.81 7.65 -12.17
CA GLY A 541 -22.68 6.19 -12.16
C GLY A 541 -21.24 5.68 -12.24
N SER A 542 -20.26 6.57 -12.34
CA SER A 542 -18.86 6.19 -12.36
C SER A 542 -18.20 6.25 -10.99
N SER A 543 -17.08 5.55 -10.86
CA SER A 543 -16.22 5.52 -9.67
C SER A 543 -15.67 6.89 -9.24
N THR A 544 -15.69 7.88 -10.14
CA THR A 544 -15.16 9.24 -9.90
C THR A 544 -16.25 10.32 -9.93
N GLN A 545 -17.50 9.96 -10.22
CA GLN A 545 -18.61 10.87 -10.52
C GLN A 545 -18.35 11.85 -11.69
N ASN A 546 -17.44 11.48 -12.56
CA ASN A 546 -17.17 12.15 -13.83
C ASN A 546 -16.88 11.13 -14.92
N ILE A 547 -16.66 11.58 -16.15
CA ILE A 547 -16.57 10.72 -17.33
C ILE A 547 -15.38 9.76 -17.29
N THR A 548 -14.34 9.99 -16.45
CA THR A 548 -13.09 9.23 -16.48
C THR A 548 -13.09 7.94 -15.67
N GLY A 549 -14.07 7.75 -14.76
CA GLY A 549 -14.13 6.58 -13.87
C GLY A 549 -14.64 5.30 -14.54
N VAL A 550 -14.68 4.23 -13.75
CA VAL A 550 -15.26 2.92 -14.09
C VAL A 550 -16.77 2.96 -13.85
N TYR A 551 -17.54 2.43 -14.76
CA TYR A 551 -19.00 2.36 -14.72
C TYR A 551 -19.49 0.94 -14.41
N ASP A 552 -20.79 0.80 -14.21
CA ASP A 552 -21.50 -0.48 -14.02
C ASP A 552 -21.06 -1.30 -12.79
N LEU A 553 -20.26 -0.72 -11.87
CA LEU A 553 -19.91 -1.35 -10.58
C LEU A 553 -21.15 -1.60 -9.71
N ARG A 554 -22.29 -0.98 -10.05
CA ARG A 554 -23.55 -1.10 -9.37
C ARG A 554 -24.69 -1.13 -10.37
N GLY A 555 -25.33 -2.28 -10.53
CA GLY A 555 -26.37 -2.50 -11.53
C GLY A 555 -25.84 -3.08 -12.84
N CYS A 556 -26.59 -2.94 -13.91
CA CYS A 556 -26.39 -3.59 -15.20
C CYS A 556 -26.54 -5.11 -15.11
N SER A 557 -25.48 -5.86 -14.88
CA SER A 557 -25.50 -7.31 -14.63
C SER A 557 -24.56 -7.65 -13.47
N ASN A 558 -24.77 -8.81 -12.84
CA ASN A 558 -23.77 -9.34 -11.90
C ASN A 558 -22.47 -9.58 -12.64
N GLU A 559 -21.37 -9.04 -12.09
CA GLU A 559 -20.04 -9.25 -12.63
C GLU A 559 -19.42 -10.51 -12.04
N MET A 560 -19.30 -11.54 -12.85
CA MET A 560 -18.60 -12.75 -12.46
C MET A 560 -17.11 -12.46 -12.35
N GLN A 561 -16.54 -12.88 -11.22
CA GLN A 561 -15.12 -12.73 -10.96
C GLN A 561 -14.40 -14.07 -11.19
N SER A 562 -13.11 -14.01 -11.51
CA SER A 562 -12.25 -15.20 -11.50
C SER A 562 -11.99 -15.64 -10.05
N ALA A 563 -13.08 -16.06 -9.38
CA ALA A 563 -13.10 -16.42 -7.97
C ALA A 563 -14.09 -17.55 -7.70
N TYR A 564 -13.69 -18.55 -6.91
CA TYR A 564 -14.49 -19.74 -6.64
C TYR A 564 -14.15 -20.35 -5.28
N ILE A 565 -14.98 -21.28 -4.80
CA ILE A 565 -14.67 -22.09 -3.61
C ILE A 565 -14.01 -23.43 -4.00
N THR A 566 -13.15 -23.93 -3.15
CA THR A 566 -12.29 -25.11 -3.41
C THR A 566 -12.95 -26.45 -3.08
N ASN A 567 -14.23 -26.60 -3.34
CA ASN A 567 -15.00 -27.80 -2.91
C ASN A 567 -15.01 -28.96 -3.89
N GLY A 568 -14.42 -28.81 -5.08
CA GLY A 568 -14.41 -29.87 -6.09
C GLY A 568 -15.81 -30.29 -6.61
N SER A 569 -16.81 -29.42 -6.47
CA SER A 569 -18.17 -29.71 -6.88
C SER A 569 -18.29 -30.02 -8.36
N GLN A 570 -19.33 -30.76 -8.75
CA GLN A 570 -19.61 -31.05 -10.14
C GLN A 570 -19.89 -29.78 -10.94
N ILE A 571 -20.45 -28.75 -10.29
CA ILE A 571 -20.71 -27.44 -10.88
C ILE A 571 -19.39 -26.74 -11.23
N LEU A 572 -18.42 -26.72 -10.31
CA LEU A 572 -17.09 -26.21 -10.57
C LEU A 572 -16.44 -26.89 -11.76
N THR A 573 -16.44 -28.24 -11.79
CA THR A 573 -15.80 -29.01 -12.86
C THR A 573 -16.50 -28.90 -14.20
N ASN A 574 -17.82 -28.77 -14.23
CA ASN A 574 -18.59 -28.70 -15.47
C ASN A 574 -18.60 -27.31 -16.11
N ASN A 575 -18.49 -26.24 -15.30
CA ASN A 575 -18.63 -24.86 -15.77
C ASN A 575 -17.35 -24.06 -15.77
N ALA A 576 -16.32 -24.50 -15.05
CA ALA A 576 -15.04 -23.79 -14.91
C ALA A 576 -13.84 -24.75 -14.86
N ASN A 577 -13.94 -25.87 -15.58
CA ASN A 577 -12.86 -26.84 -15.64
C ASN A 577 -11.54 -26.21 -16.13
N GLN A 578 -11.61 -25.19 -16.99
CA GLN A 578 -10.48 -24.52 -17.57
C GLN A 578 -9.60 -23.84 -16.51
N PHE A 579 -10.14 -22.96 -15.69
CA PHE A 579 -9.32 -22.29 -14.67
C PHE A 579 -9.20 -23.07 -13.36
N ALA A 580 -10.18 -23.89 -13.02
CA ALA A 580 -10.06 -24.79 -11.89
C ALA A 580 -9.02 -25.90 -12.15
N ASN A 581 -8.92 -26.38 -13.41
CA ASN A 581 -7.92 -27.38 -13.80
C ASN A 581 -6.50 -26.84 -13.92
N SER A 582 -6.31 -25.58 -14.32
CA SER A 582 -4.99 -24.95 -14.32
C SER A 582 -4.38 -24.91 -12.91
N ASN A 583 -5.21 -25.03 -11.89
CA ASN A 583 -4.87 -25.04 -10.48
C ASN A 583 -4.96 -26.44 -9.85
N LYS A 584 -5.07 -27.50 -10.66
CA LYS A 584 -5.07 -28.87 -10.13
C LYS A 584 -3.84 -29.07 -9.28
N ASN A 585 -4.05 -29.17 -8.00
CA ASN A 585 -3.04 -29.64 -7.11
C ASN A 585 -3.05 -31.17 -7.02
N ILE A 586 -1.99 -31.70 -6.50
CA ILE A 586 -1.58 -33.08 -6.36
C ILE A 586 -2.68 -33.99 -5.78
N ASP A 587 -3.70 -33.49 -5.13
CA ASP A 587 -4.80 -34.23 -4.48
C ASP A 587 -6.16 -34.12 -5.18
N GLY A 588 -6.18 -33.74 -6.43
CA GLY A 588 -7.33 -34.04 -7.31
C GLY A 588 -8.47 -33.05 -7.32
N TYR A 589 -8.61 -31.99 -6.60
CA TYR A 589 -9.62 -30.89 -6.67
C TYR A 589 -9.46 -29.86 -5.54
N LYS A 590 -8.46 -29.97 -4.69
CA LYS A 590 -8.08 -28.89 -3.81
C LYS A 590 -7.33 -27.87 -4.66
N THR A 591 -8.03 -26.86 -5.05
CA THR A 591 -7.52 -25.78 -5.88
C THR A 591 -7.06 -24.63 -4.99
N PHE A 592 -6.03 -23.93 -5.44
CA PHE A 592 -5.44 -22.81 -4.74
C PHE A 592 -5.56 -21.56 -5.60
N SER A 593 -5.53 -20.39 -4.97
CA SER A 593 -5.42 -19.15 -5.71
C SER A 593 -4.17 -19.14 -6.57
N THR A 594 -4.30 -18.55 -7.75
CA THR A 594 -3.21 -18.30 -8.70
C THR A 594 -3.18 -16.83 -9.07
N GLU A 595 -2.21 -16.46 -9.88
CA GLU A 595 -2.18 -15.11 -10.46
C GLU A 595 -3.40 -14.77 -11.34
N TYR A 596 -4.24 -15.76 -11.70
CA TYR A 596 -5.42 -15.58 -12.56
C TYR A 596 -6.75 -15.90 -11.90
N ALA A 597 -6.75 -16.43 -10.70
CA ALA A 597 -7.97 -16.79 -10.00
C ALA A 597 -7.80 -16.79 -8.48
N THR A 598 -8.80 -16.34 -7.77
CA THR A 598 -8.87 -16.42 -6.31
C THR A 598 -9.68 -17.65 -5.90
N ALA A 599 -9.09 -18.52 -5.07
CA ALA A 599 -9.77 -19.68 -4.51
C ALA A 599 -10.07 -19.45 -3.04
N TYR A 600 -11.33 -19.61 -2.66
CA TYR A 600 -11.79 -19.46 -1.28
C TYR A 600 -11.99 -20.80 -0.58
N PRO A 601 -11.71 -20.89 0.72
CA PRO A 601 -11.98 -22.10 1.49
C PRO A 601 -13.48 -22.33 1.67
N TYR A 602 -13.87 -23.59 1.83
CA TYR A 602 -15.24 -23.99 2.18
C TYR A 602 -15.27 -24.79 3.49
N ASP A 603 -16.42 -24.90 4.10
CA ASP A 603 -16.65 -25.72 5.28
C ASP A 603 -16.94 -27.17 4.82
N GLU A 604 -16.01 -28.09 5.08
CA GLU A 604 -16.12 -29.48 4.64
C GLU A 604 -17.23 -30.26 5.35
N GLU A 605 -17.60 -29.84 6.57
CA GLU A 605 -18.62 -30.53 7.39
C GLU A 605 -20.01 -30.00 7.10
N ASN A 606 -20.13 -28.73 6.77
CA ASN A 606 -21.42 -28.06 6.58
C ASN A 606 -21.33 -26.98 5.49
N ASP A 607 -21.22 -27.41 4.26
CA ASP A 607 -21.05 -26.54 3.08
C ASP A 607 -22.34 -25.76 2.80
N ALA A 608 -22.40 -24.54 3.29
CA ALA A 608 -23.43 -23.56 3.05
C ALA A 608 -22.85 -22.17 3.02
N SER A 609 -23.52 -21.21 2.38
CA SER A 609 -23.05 -19.81 2.22
C SER A 609 -22.57 -19.20 3.53
N ASP A 610 -23.37 -19.26 4.59
CA ASP A 610 -23.01 -18.67 5.89
C ASP A 610 -21.82 -19.36 6.57
N ASN A 611 -21.70 -20.68 6.43
CA ASN A 611 -20.63 -21.44 7.05
C ASN A 611 -19.31 -21.25 6.29
N ASN A 612 -19.34 -21.22 4.98
CA ASN A 612 -18.18 -20.90 4.15
C ASN A 612 -17.69 -19.47 4.44
N LEU A 613 -18.59 -18.50 4.60
CA LEU A 613 -18.25 -17.15 4.99
C LEU A 613 -17.62 -17.09 6.39
N LYS A 614 -18.12 -17.86 7.37
CA LYS A 614 -17.53 -17.98 8.70
C LYS A 614 -16.15 -18.63 8.64
N LYS A 615 -15.99 -19.68 7.85
CA LYS A 615 -14.69 -20.33 7.62
C LYS A 615 -13.69 -19.35 7.04
N TYR A 616 -14.10 -18.58 6.02
CA TYR A 616 -13.27 -17.54 5.44
C TYR A 616 -12.90 -16.45 6.47
N TYR A 617 -13.87 -15.99 7.26
CA TYR A 617 -13.63 -15.02 8.33
C TYR A 617 -12.62 -15.51 9.37
N SER A 618 -12.59 -16.80 9.67
CA SER A 618 -11.64 -17.37 10.63
C SER A 618 -10.16 -17.25 10.19
N LEU A 619 -9.90 -17.03 8.89
CA LEU A 619 -8.56 -16.86 8.32
C LEU A 619 -8.07 -15.40 8.34
N LYS A 620 -8.84 -14.50 8.92
CA LYS A 620 -8.51 -13.05 8.95
C LYS A 620 -7.12 -12.73 9.51
N ASN A 621 -6.65 -13.50 10.49
CA ASN A 621 -5.33 -13.27 11.11
C ASN A 621 -4.15 -13.74 10.24
N ASP A 622 -4.39 -14.53 9.21
CA ASP A 622 -3.38 -15.09 8.31
C ASP A 622 -3.13 -14.21 7.08
N LYS A 623 -3.63 -12.98 7.08
CA LYS A 623 -3.61 -12.05 5.93
C LYS A 623 -4.35 -12.57 4.69
N TYR A 624 -5.18 -13.59 4.84
CA TYR A 624 -6.02 -14.09 3.78
C TYR A 624 -7.20 -13.14 3.56
N GLY A 625 -7.50 -12.82 2.30
CA GLY A 625 -8.66 -12.00 1.93
C GLY A 625 -8.52 -10.49 2.12
N TYR A 626 -7.32 -9.98 2.45
CA TYR A 626 -7.09 -8.54 2.40
C TYR A 626 -7.26 -8.00 0.97
N GLY A 627 -7.85 -6.82 0.86
CA GLY A 627 -8.04 -6.14 -0.42
C GLY A 627 -9.12 -6.74 -1.33
N ASP A 628 -9.86 -7.74 -0.88
CA ASP A 628 -10.89 -8.38 -1.69
C ASP A 628 -12.29 -7.75 -1.56
N GLY A 629 -12.44 -6.74 -0.71
CA GLY A 629 -13.72 -6.07 -0.48
C GLY A 629 -14.76 -6.93 0.24
N ILE A 630 -14.35 -8.00 0.92
CA ILE A 630 -15.23 -8.88 1.72
C ILE A 630 -14.79 -8.89 3.18
N LEU A 631 -13.64 -9.49 3.45
CA LEU A 631 -13.20 -9.85 4.80
C LEU A 631 -13.05 -8.65 5.72
N GLU A 632 -12.54 -7.55 5.22
CA GLU A 632 -12.27 -6.33 5.98
C GLU A 632 -13.54 -5.57 6.36
N PHE A 633 -14.65 -5.88 5.68
CA PHE A 633 -15.96 -5.29 5.95
C PHE A 633 -16.91 -6.19 6.73
N LEU A 634 -16.46 -7.36 7.15
CA LEU A 634 -17.24 -8.26 8.00
C LEU A 634 -17.15 -7.87 9.47
N ILE A 635 -18.31 -7.88 10.14
CA ILE A 635 -18.44 -7.67 11.58
C ILE A 635 -19.10 -8.89 12.19
N LEU A 636 -18.45 -9.47 13.22
CA LEU A 636 -19.01 -10.56 13.99
C LEU A 636 -19.91 -10.00 15.10
N ASN A 637 -21.20 -10.29 15.03
CA ASN A 637 -22.21 -9.96 16.04
C ASN A 637 -22.75 -11.26 16.64
N GLY A 638 -22.20 -11.66 17.80
CA GLY A 638 -22.51 -12.98 18.37
C GLY A 638 -22.05 -14.10 17.43
N GLU A 639 -22.96 -14.94 16.96
CA GLU A 639 -22.67 -16.03 16.02
C GLU A 639 -22.91 -15.64 14.54
N SER A 640 -23.42 -14.44 14.29
CA SER A 640 -23.74 -13.98 12.93
C SER A 640 -22.71 -13.02 12.38
N LEU A 641 -22.31 -13.22 11.13
CA LEU A 641 -21.49 -12.29 10.36
C LEU A 641 -22.38 -11.31 9.60
N ASN A 642 -22.13 -10.03 9.78
CA ASN A 642 -22.81 -8.94 9.11
C ASN A 642 -21.82 -8.11 8.30
N CYS A 643 -22.25 -7.59 7.16
CA CYS A 643 -21.48 -6.60 6.42
C CYS A 643 -21.65 -5.21 7.04
N LYS A 644 -20.57 -4.44 7.15
CA LYS A 644 -20.59 -3.02 7.58
C LYS A 644 -21.57 -2.17 6.74
N PHE A 645 -21.84 -2.59 5.52
CA PHE A 645 -22.77 -1.90 4.62
C PHE A 645 -24.25 -2.30 4.83
N GLY A 646 -24.54 -3.13 5.83
CA GLY A 646 -25.91 -3.51 6.19
C GLY A 646 -26.59 -4.48 5.23
N GLU A 647 -25.84 -5.17 4.38
CA GLU A 647 -26.34 -6.09 3.38
C GLU A 647 -26.04 -7.55 3.72
N ASN A 648 -26.92 -8.45 3.32
CA ASN A 648 -26.65 -9.88 3.38
C ASN A 648 -25.67 -10.25 2.26
N LEU A 649 -24.59 -10.92 2.62
CA LEU A 649 -23.62 -11.42 1.66
C LEU A 649 -24.00 -12.86 1.27
N ALA A 650 -24.10 -13.11 -0.02
CA ALA A 650 -24.33 -14.45 -0.56
C ALA A 650 -22.98 -15.07 -0.98
N PHE A 651 -22.27 -15.68 -0.02
CA PHE A 651 -20.96 -16.29 -0.27
C PHE A 651 -21.13 -17.64 -1.02
N PRO A 652 -20.22 -18.00 -1.93
CA PRO A 652 -20.30 -19.25 -2.70
C PRO A 652 -20.36 -20.51 -1.83
N TYR A 653 -21.05 -21.54 -2.34
CA TYR A 653 -21.11 -22.89 -1.78
C TYR A 653 -21.26 -23.93 -2.91
N SER A 654 -21.31 -25.23 -2.62
CA SER A 654 -21.19 -26.29 -3.66
C SER A 654 -22.14 -26.17 -4.84
N ASP A 655 -23.40 -25.77 -4.59
CA ASP A 655 -24.38 -25.63 -5.67
C ASP A 655 -24.20 -24.34 -6.48
N PHE A 656 -23.48 -23.36 -5.92
CA PHE A 656 -23.17 -22.06 -6.51
C PHE A 656 -21.73 -21.70 -6.19
N SER A 657 -20.80 -22.26 -6.93
CA SER A 657 -19.38 -22.29 -6.60
C SER A 657 -18.59 -21.02 -6.94
N PHE A 658 -19.18 -20.09 -7.66
CA PHE A 658 -18.52 -18.90 -8.19
C PHE A 658 -18.97 -17.63 -7.50
N LEU A 659 -18.10 -16.63 -7.49
CA LEU A 659 -18.36 -15.34 -6.88
C LEU A 659 -18.68 -14.29 -7.95
N GLY A 660 -19.77 -13.57 -7.74
CA GLY A 660 -20.17 -12.40 -8.52
C GLY A 660 -20.12 -11.13 -7.68
N ARG A 661 -19.89 -10.00 -8.33
CA ARG A 661 -19.85 -8.66 -7.73
C ARG A 661 -20.91 -7.74 -8.32
N GLY A 662 -21.18 -6.66 -7.58
CA GLY A 662 -22.20 -5.71 -7.97
C GLY A 662 -23.60 -6.32 -7.89
N THR A 663 -24.55 -5.72 -8.59
CA THR A 663 -25.94 -6.18 -8.60
C THR A 663 -26.47 -6.20 -10.00
N SER A 664 -27.50 -7.01 -10.24
CA SER A 664 -28.24 -6.95 -11.48
C SER A 664 -29.13 -5.69 -11.53
N PHE A 665 -29.60 -5.37 -12.72
CA PHE A 665 -30.50 -4.22 -12.98
C PHE A 665 -31.81 -4.22 -12.13
N GLY A 666 -32.14 -5.31 -11.45
CA GLY A 666 -33.34 -5.44 -10.61
C GLY A 666 -33.10 -5.22 -9.11
N GLU A 667 -31.87 -5.04 -8.68
CA GLU A 667 -31.50 -5.03 -7.26
C GLU A 667 -30.65 -3.81 -6.90
N ASN A 668 -31.17 -2.92 -6.09
CA ASN A 668 -30.46 -1.73 -5.62
C ASN A 668 -29.60 -2.05 -4.39
N LYS A 669 -28.43 -2.64 -4.60
CA LYS A 669 -27.43 -2.98 -3.57
C LYS A 669 -26.16 -2.14 -3.71
N SER A 670 -25.25 -2.22 -2.74
CA SER A 670 -23.97 -1.52 -2.84
C SER A 670 -23.02 -2.17 -3.84
N MET A 671 -21.98 -1.46 -4.26
CA MET A 671 -20.93 -2.04 -5.10
C MET A 671 -20.14 -3.15 -4.38
N PHE A 672 -20.16 -3.19 -3.04
CA PHE A 672 -19.51 -4.25 -2.26
C PHE A 672 -20.38 -5.51 -2.11
N TYR A 673 -21.60 -5.51 -2.65
CA TYR A 673 -22.45 -6.68 -2.61
C TYR A 673 -21.79 -7.85 -3.32
N ILE A 674 -21.84 -9.01 -2.69
CA ILE A 674 -21.43 -10.28 -3.30
C ILE A 674 -22.62 -11.18 -3.54
N ASN A 675 -22.58 -11.88 -4.65
CA ASN A 675 -23.53 -12.89 -5.02
C ASN A 675 -22.81 -14.16 -5.44
N TYR A 676 -23.50 -15.27 -5.46
CA TYR A 676 -22.99 -16.54 -5.97
C TYR A 676 -23.68 -16.91 -7.27
N SER A 677 -23.02 -17.71 -8.11
CA SER A 677 -23.54 -18.22 -9.36
C SER A 677 -23.07 -19.65 -9.65
#